data_f3bd4ce7316667e1c19fbb51a0349740
#
_entry.id   f3bd4ce7316667e1c19fbb51a0349740
#
_cell.length_a   1.000
_cell.length_b   1.000
_cell.length_c   1.000
_cell.angle_alpha   90.00
_cell.angle_beta   90.00
_cell.angle_gamma   90.00
#
_symmetry.space_group_name_H-M   'P 1'
#
loop_
_entity.id
_entity.type
_entity.pdbx_description
1 polymer ?
#
loop_
_entity_poly.entity_id
_entity_poly.type
_entity_poly.pdbx_seq_one_letter_code
_entity_poly.pdbx_strand_id
1 'polypeptide(L)'
;MAADRTLSPLFGPACAAALVAGALVCVLLPVLPPLWASVAATAVAALGWVLRWRGRAAAVLLFGLAWTCCHGYWAMQTQLPAGSAAQDVLVRGQVIDLPKETPAYTRFEFRVDASDAMPTLRGKRLQVLWHAPRGGPTDAGLDQRRLLHAGADWQLSLRVRPPRSRINPGGFDGERHALLRGLAGNAGVRDSNSTRQLRPAHGLPAWRERTSAAIARQIAHPSARFIQALALGDTRGLSDVDWAQLRALGLTHLIAISGFHVGLVAGFAALLCSALWRSWPGLARFWPRPQAAACAAAVAAAGYAVVAGSELPTVRTALMIAVLALARVARRPVTVAQGLALAALAMLLPAPLSVLSAGFWLSFGGVLWLLWCLPQGRPKGFAAMLRGALAGQGVASVALLPLAVALFGGSARLGPLVNLPIIPLWSLLVVPLALLGTALEALRTGAGQWPWRTAAWVFEASWQLLQPLAEHPQAMWWLAQGPAWALPAALLGVFWWLLPRGAGAGLAGSLLCLPLLWPARSGPQQGELELVVHDVGQGAAVLLRTARHALWYDVGPPAGSGSGAEERMLLPTLRALGQEPPAQLMISHDHLDHSGNLAALRQQLPGLDVLAPPGSAMATAGSCQQGLRWQWDGVDFQVLHPPAAFPAVGGKGADNEASCVLRVAGAHGVVLLPGDIGRQGEQALLAGAADMLRADVVLVPHHGSGGSSTPDWVKAVAPQLALVSAGHRNHFGHPKRDVVRRWQAAGAEVLSTAESGAIRVWLGAQGLQLREQRIHAARWWDAAGRARSAAILSPIEQAAAGPEG
;
A
#
# COMPACT_ATOMS: atom_id res chain seq x y z
N MET A 1 52.92 -22.77 -7.22
CA MET A 1 51.90 -22.06 -7.98
C MET A 1 51.02 -21.32 -6.97
N ALA A 2 51.29 -20.04 -6.74
CA ALA A 2 50.47 -19.20 -5.87
C ALA A 2 49.19 -18.88 -6.64
N ALA A 3 48.04 -19.31 -6.11
CA ALA A 3 46.73 -18.95 -6.63
C ALA A 3 46.59 -17.42 -6.56
N ASP A 4 46.63 -16.78 -7.70
CA ASP A 4 46.36 -15.36 -7.84
C ASP A 4 44.91 -15.13 -7.38
N ARG A 5 44.73 -14.76 -6.11
CA ARG A 5 43.44 -14.41 -5.52
C ARG A 5 43.08 -13.06 -6.09
N THR A 6 42.45 -13.09 -7.29
CA THR A 6 41.90 -11.90 -7.92
C THR A 6 40.92 -11.20 -6.97
N LEU A 7 41.31 -10.02 -6.52
CA LEU A 7 40.49 -9.15 -5.69
C LEU A 7 39.14 -8.93 -6.42
N SER A 8 38.06 -9.09 -5.70
CA SER A 8 36.71 -8.82 -6.26
C SER A 8 36.66 -7.41 -6.88
N PRO A 9 36.08 -7.25 -8.09
CA PRO A 9 36.00 -5.96 -8.74
C PRO A 9 35.25 -4.94 -7.86
N LEU A 10 35.67 -3.66 -7.92
CA LEU A 10 35.16 -2.57 -7.07
C LEU A 10 33.62 -2.45 -7.15
N PHE A 11 33.02 -2.74 -8.30
CA PHE A 11 31.59 -2.66 -8.59
C PHE A 11 31.04 -4.01 -9.11
N GLY A 12 31.49 -5.11 -8.52
CA GLY A 12 31.08 -6.46 -8.91
C GLY A 12 29.75 -6.92 -8.27
N PRO A 13 29.25 -8.09 -8.69
CA PRO A 13 28.02 -8.68 -8.15
C PRO A 13 28.06 -8.87 -6.62
N ALA A 14 29.20 -9.26 -6.05
CA ALA A 14 29.37 -9.41 -4.60
C ALA A 14 29.21 -8.08 -3.85
N CYS A 15 29.74 -6.97 -4.41
CA CYS A 15 29.55 -5.63 -3.84
C CYS A 15 28.07 -5.19 -3.92
N ALA A 16 27.41 -5.43 -5.07
CA ALA A 16 25.99 -5.11 -5.19
C ALA A 16 25.13 -5.91 -4.19
N ALA A 17 25.38 -7.21 -4.04
CA ALA A 17 24.71 -8.06 -3.05
C ALA A 17 24.95 -7.57 -1.61
N ALA A 18 26.20 -7.22 -1.26
CA ALA A 18 26.55 -6.69 0.05
C ALA A 18 25.86 -5.34 0.33
N LEU A 19 25.77 -4.44 -0.67
CA LEU A 19 25.06 -3.17 -0.55
C LEU A 19 23.58 -3.38 -0.29
N VAL A 20 22.93 -4.27 -1.07
CA VAL A 20 21.51 -4.64 -0.89
C VAL A 20 21.29 -5.22 0.51
N ALA A 21 22.14 -6.14 0.94
CA ALA A 21 22.05 -6.75 2.28
C ALA A 21 22.18 -5.69 3.39
N GLY A 22 23.14 -4.77 3.29
CA GLY A 22 23.29 -3.67 4.25
C GLY A 22 22.08 -2.75 4.28
N ALA A 23 21.53 -2.38 3.13
CA ALA A 23 20.30 -1.58 3.04
C ALA A 23 19.10 -2.32 3.64
N LEU A 24 18.98 -3.64 3.42
CA LEU A 24 17.92 -4.46 4.00
C LEU A 24 18.02 -4.52 5.53
N VAL A 25 19.24 -4.66 6.09
CA VAL A 25 19.45 -4.64 7.54
C VAL A 25 18.94 -3.32 8.14
N CYS A 26 19.24 -2.16 7.51
CA CYS A 26 18.73 -0.88 7.96
C CYS A 26 17.18 -0.85 8.02
N VAL A 27 16.53 -1.40 7.00
CA VAL A 27 15.05 -1.45 6.92
C VAL A 27 14.44 -2.31 8.03
N LEU A 28 15.16 -3.34 8.48
CA LEU A 28 14.69 -4.24 9.54
C LEU A 28 14.92 -3.67 10.95
N LEU A 29 15.70 -2.60 11.09
CA LEU A 29 15.91 -1.97 12.40
C LEU A 29 14.61 -1.34 12.92
N PRO A 30 14.30 -1.48 14.22
CA PRO A 30 13.17 -0.79 14.84
C PRO A 30 13.43 0.71 15.04
N VAL A 31 14.70 1.10 15.22
CA VAL A 31 15.16 2.48 15.41
C VAL A 31 16.46 2.69 14.64
N LEU A 32 16.66 3.87 14.07
CA LEU A 32 17.93 4.20 13.40
C LEU A 32 19.02 4.50 14.43
N PRO A 33 20.29 4.05 14.18
CA PRO A 33 21.45 4.47 14.95
C PRO A 33 21.62 5.99 14.89
N PRO A 34 22.29 6.64 15.85
CA PRO A 34 22.52 8.09 15.82
C PRO A 34 23.15 8.55 14.50
N LEU A 35 22.75 9.74 14.00
CA LEU A 35 23.18 10.24 12.70
C LEU A 35 24.72 10.35 12.62
N TRP A 36 25.39 10.83 13.67
CA TRP A 36 26.84 10.93 13.70
C TRP A 36 27.52 9.58 13.54
N ALA A 37 27.00 8.52 14.18
CA ALA A 37 27.52 7.18 14.06
C ALA A 37 27.29 6.62 12.64
N SER A 38 26.13 6.89 12.04
CA SER A 38 25.82 6.50 10.66
C SER A 38 26.74 7.21 9.66
N VAL A 39 27.02 8.51 9.84
CA VAL A 39 27.96 9.27 8.99
C VAL A 39 29.38 8.75 9.13
N ALA A 40 29.86 8.55 10.37
CA ALA A 40 31.19 8.02 10.63
C ALA A 40 31.35 6.60 10.03
N ALA A 41 30.39 5.72 10.25
CA ALA A 41 30.38 4.38 9.67
C ALA A 41 30.36 4.41 8.13
N THR A 42 29.61 5.34 7.52
CA THR A 42 29.60 5.52 6.05
C THR A 42 30.99 5.90 5.54
N ALA A 43 31.68 6.85 6.18
CA ALA A 43 33.00 7.30 5.78
C ALA A 43 34.04 6.16 5.89
N VAL A 44 34.08 5.47 7.03
CA VAL A 44 34.98 4.32 7.26
C VAL A 44 34.72 3.19 6.26
N ALA A 45 33.45 2.87 6.05
CA ALA A 45 33.05 1.83 5.12
C ALA A 45 33.34 2.19 3.66
N ALA A 46 33.16 3.46 3.25
CA ALA A 46 33.53 3.95 1.92
C ALA A 46 35.04 3.82 1.68
N LEU A 47 35.86 4.18 2.68
CA LEU A 47 37.30 4.02 2.61
C LEU A 47 37.68 2.54 2.46
N GLY A 48 37.09 1.65 3.28
CA GLY A 48 37.30 0.19 3.17
C GLY A 48 36.81 -0.39 1.85
N TRP A 49 35.80 0.18 1.21
CA TRP A 49 35.32 -0.22 -0.11
C TRP A 49 36.34 0.13 -1.21
N VAL A 50 36.84 1.36 -1.20
CA VAL A 50 37.77 1.88 -2.23
C VAL A 50 39.14 1.23 -2.10
N LEU A 51 39.63 1.08 -0.88
CA LEU A 51 40.92 0.44 -0.64
C LEU A 51 40.89 -1.05 -1.05
N ARG A 52 42.03 -1.54 -1.54
CA ARG A 52 42.21 -2.96 -1.90
C ARG A 52 42.30 -3.85 -0.66
N TRP A 53 41.20 -3.96 0.07
CA TRP A 53 41.12 -4.71 1.32
C TRP A 53 40.42 -6.07 1.13
N ARG A 54 40.93 -7.08 1.84
CA ARG A 54 40.33 -8.45 1.83
C ARG A 54 38.89 -8.45 2.35
N GLY A 55 38.53 -7.50 3.21
CA GLY A 55 37.19 -7.29 3.78
C GLY A 55 36.25 -6.42 2.96
N ARG A 56 36.51 -6.17 1.66
CA ARG A 56 35.70 -5.25 0.82
C ARG A 56 34.20 -5.54 0.90
N ALA A 57 33.77 -6.79 0.84
CA ALA A 57 32.35 -7.14 0.90
C ALA A 57 31.72 -6.72 2.25
N ALA A 58 32.43 -6.89 3.37
CA ALA A 58 31.98 -6.45 4.68
C ALA A 58 31.93 -4.92 4.76
N ALA A 59 32.92 -4.22 4.18
CA ALA A 59 32.91 -2.77 4.09
C ALA A 59 31.71 -2.26 3.27
N VAL A 60 31.40 -2.90 2.14
CA VAL A 60 30.23 -2.52 1.31
C VAL A 60 28.91 -2.81 2.03
N LEU A 61 28.82 -3.91 2.79
CA LEU A 61 27.65 -4.19 3.63
C LEU A 61 27.46 -3.10 4.69
N LEU A 62 28.51 -2.75 5.41
CA LEU A 62 28.48 -1.67 6.41
C LEU A 62 28.15 -0.32 5.75
N PHE A 63 28.72 -0.05 4.57
CA PHE A 63 28.38 1.14 3.80
C PHE A 63 26.89 1.14 3.44
N GLY A 64 26.34 0.05 2.92
CA GLY A 64 24.92 -0.07 2.59
C GLY A 64 24.01 0.18 3.79
N LEU A 65 24.35 -0.38 4.94
CA LEU A 65 23.63 -0.13 6.20
C LEU A 65 23.69 1.35 6.59
N ALA A 66 24.88 1.90 6.76
CA ALA A 66 25.08 3.25 7.28
C ALA A 66 24.58 4.33 6.32
N TRP A 67 24.80 4.15 5.01
CA TRP A 67 24.30 5.04 3.96
C TRP A 67 22.78 5.08 3.91
N THR A 68 22.13 3.92 4.05
CA THR A 68 20.67 3.82 4.12
C THR A 68 20.13 4.49 5.38
N CYS A 69 20.81 4.37 6.53
CA CYS A 69 20.45 5.11 7.73
C CYS A 69 20.54 6.62 7.52
N CYS A 70 21.61 7.13 6.89
CA CYS A 70 21.73 8.56 6.56
C CYS A 70 20.59 9.04 5.66
N HIS A 71 20.25 8.26 4.63
CA HIS A 71 19.11 8.56 3.76
C HIS A 71 17.77 8.46 4.50
N GLY A 72 17.62 7.55 5.45
CA GLY A 72 16.47 7.46 6.33
C GLY A 72 16.27 8.76 7.14
N TYR A 73 17.32 9.27 7.76
CA TYR A 73 17.29 10.57 8.46
C TYR A 73 16.91 11.70 7.52
N TRP A 74 17.55 11.79 6.37
CA TRP A 74 17.24 12.83 5.39
C TRP A 74 15.78 12.75 4.91
N ALA A 75 15.27 11.56 4.58
CA ALA A 75 13.89 11.38 4.18
C ALA A 75 12.90 11.77 5.29
N MET A 76 13.19 11.42 6.57
CA MET A 76 12.37 11.84 7.70
C MET A 76 12.39 13.37 7.91
N GLN A 77 13.54 14.05 7.72
CA GLN A 77 13.63 15.50 7.80
C GLN A 77 12.86 16.22 6.69
N THR A 78 12.66 15.58 5.53
CA THR A 78 11.79 16.15 4.48
C THR A 78 10.33 16.13 4.86
N GLN A 79 9.91 15.24 5.77
CA GLN A 79 8.54 15.13 6.26
C GLN A 79 8.28 16.12 7.40
N LEU A 80 7.02 16.48 7.58
CA LEU A 80 6.59 17.25 8.75
C LEU A 80 6.77 16.41 10.02
N PRO A 81 7.18 17.02 11.15
CA PRO A 81 7.35 16.33 12.41
C PRO A 81 6.05 15.61 12.83
N ALA A 82 6.16 14.37 13.29
CA ALA A 82 4.99 13.53 13.61
C ALA A 82 4.08 14.14 14.69
N GLY A 83 4.65 14.91 15.63
CA GLY A 83 3.93 15.59 16.69
C GLY A 83 3.25 16.91 16.28
N SER A 84 3.50 17.43 15.07
CA SER A 84 2.94 18.72 14.65
C SER A 84 1.42 18.71 14.64
N ALA A 85 0.81 19.78 15.15
CA ALA A 85 -0.61 20.02 14.98
C ALA A 85 -0.95 20.30 13.51
N ALA A 86 -2.23 20.09 13.15
CA ALA A 86 -2.72 20.51 11.85
C ALA A 86 -2.66 22.04 11.76
N GLN A 87 -2.07 22.57 10.68
CA GLN A 87 -1.95 24.00 10.47
C GLN A 87 -2.64 24.41 9.17
N ASP A 88 -3.38 25.51 9.22
CA ASP A 88 -3.98 26.11 8.05
C ASP A 88 -2.97 27.08 7.45
N VAL A 89 -2.55 26.84 6.19
CA VAL A 89 -1.49 27.58 5.51
C VAL A 89 -1.91 27.96 4.10
N LEU A 90 -1.56 29.16 3.66
CA LEU A 90 -1.69 29.56 2.27
C LEU A 90 -0.38 29.19 1.54
N VAL A 91 -0.50 28.43 0.46
CA VAL A 91 0.64 27.97 -0.33
C VAL A 91 0.44 28.30 -1.81
N ARG A 92 1.56 28.51 -2.51
CA ARG A 92 1.60 28.59 -3.97
C ARG A 92 2.46 27.48 -4.49
N GLY A 93 2.07 26.89 -5.61
CA GLY A 93 2.83 25.78 -6.18
C GLY A 93 2.12 25.14 -7.36
N GLN A 94 2.60 23.97 -7.77
CA GLN A 94 2.20 23.28 -8.97
C GLN A 94 1.62 21.90 -8.67
N VAL A 95 0.57 21.52 -9.41
CA VAL A 95 0.05 20.15 -9.48
C VAL A 95 1.02 19.32 -10.32
N ILE A 96 1.72 18.38 -9.69
CA ILE A 96 2.82 17.62 -10.34
C ILE A 96 2.41 16.26 -10.89
N ASP A 97 1.26 15.74 -10.50
CA ASP A 97 0.74 14.45 -10.94
C ASP A 97 -0.67 14.62 -11.53
N LEU A 98 -1.15 13.56 -12.19
CA LEU A 98 -2.51 13.53 -12.75
C LEU A 98 -3.55 13.52 -11.63
N PRO A 99 -4.42 14.54 -11.49
CA PRO A 99 -5.42 14.58 -10.43
C PRO A 99 -6.42 13.44 -10.59
N LYS A 100 -6.62 12.64 -9.53
CA LYS A 100 -7.63 11.59 -9.49
C LYS A 100 -8.92 12.17 -8.93
N GLU A 101 -9.89 12.39 -9.81
CA GLU A 101 -11.21 12.88 -9.45
C GLU A 101 -12.13 11.71 -9.08
N THR A 102 -12.91 11.94 -8.02
CA THR A 102 -13.96 11.05 -7.55
C THR A 102 -15.18 11.92 -7.19
N PRO A 103 -16.39 11.37 -7.10
CA PRO A 103 -17.57 12.15 -6.71
C PRO A 103 -17.40 12.91 -5.39
N ALA A 104 -16.69 12.32 -4.42
CA ALA A 104 -16.53 12.87 -3.07
C ALA A 104 -15.32 13.81 -2.94
N TYR A 105 -14.24 13.57 -3.69
CA TYR A 105 -13.02 14.38 -3.60
C TYR A 105 -12.15 14.25 -4.85
N THR A 106 -11.23 15.22 -5.04
CA THR A 106 -10.12 15.13 -5.99
C THR A 106 -8.81 14.97 -5.21
N ARG A 107 -8.01 13.96 -5.53
CA ARG A 107 -6.71 13.68 -4.93
C ARG A 107 -5.59 13.97 -5.92
N PHE A 108 -4.56 14.71 -5.49
CA PHE A 108 -3.42 15.07 -6.33
C PHE A 108 -2.15 15.29 -5.49
N GLU A 109 -1.00 15.24 -6.14
CA GLU A 109 0.27 15.66 -5.54
C GLU A 109 0.57 17.13 -5.90
N PHE A 110 0.98 17.90 -4.91
CA PHE A 110 1.23 19.32 -5.02
C PHE A 110 2.65 19.65 -4.55
N ARG A 111 3.46 20.28 -5.40
CA ARG A 111 4.77 20.79 -5.05
C ARG A 111 4.63 22.23 -4.63
N VAL A 112 5.03 22.54 -3.42
CA VAL A 112 4.96 23.90 -2.86
C VAL A 112 6.16 24.70 -3.35
N ASP A 113 5.92 25.83 -4.03
CA ASP A 113 6.98 26.75 -4.45
C ASP A 113 7.19 27.86 -3.41
N ALA A 114 6.11 28.31 -2.76
CA ALA A 114 6.16 29.31 -1.68
C ALA A 114 5.04 29.10 -0.65
N SER A 115 5.34 29.43 0.60
CA SER A 115 4.38 29.52 1.70
C SER A 115 4.87 30.59 2.68
N ASP A 116 4.02 31.56 2.97
CA ASP A 116 4.36 32.68 3.86
C ASP A 116 4.34 32.24 5.33
N ALA A 117 3.34 31.42 5.70
CA ALA A 117 3.17 30.92 7.08
C ALA A 117 4.11 29.75 7.44
N MET A 118 4.61 28.99 6.45
CA MET A 118 5.42 27.80 6.68
C MET A 118 6.52 27.67 5.61
N PRO A 119 7.60 28.49 5.71
CA PRO A 119 8.70 28.48 4.72
C PRO A 119 9.36 27.11 4.55
N THR A 120 9.31 26.26 5.60
CA THR A 120 9.85 24.88 5.56
C THR A 120 9.16 23.96 4.57
N LEU A 121 7.99 24.34 4.03
CA LEU A 121 7.29 23.58 2.99
C LEU A 121 7.84 23.86 1.60
N ARG A 122 8.64 24.91 1.39
CA ARG A 122 9.19 25.26 0.08
C ARG A 122 9.94 24.06 -0.54
N GLY A 123 9.63 23.76 -1.79
CA GLY A 123 10.20 22.64 -2.54
C GLY A 123 9.64 21.26 -2.16
N LYS A 124 8.82 21.16 -1.10
CA LYS A 124 8.27 19.88 -0.64
C LYS A 124 7.02 19.47 -1.41
N ARG A 125 6.75 18.18 -1.40
CA ARG A 125 5.56 17.57 -2.01
C ARG A 125 4.53 17.25 -0.94
N LEU A 126 3.28 17.57 -1.21
CA LEU A 126 2.13 17.27 -0.36
C LEU A 126 1.14 16.39 -1.12
N GLN A 127 0.57 15.40 -0.44
CA GLN A 127 -0.62 14.69 -0.92
C GLN A 127 -1.84 15.52 -0.54
N VAL A 128 -2.55 16.05 -1.51
CA VAL A 128 -3.69 16.95 -1.30
C VAL A 128 -5.01 16.24 -1.62
N LEU A 129 -5.99 16.43 -0.73
CA LEU A 129 -7.37 16.04 -0.93
C LEU A 129 -8.25 17.29 -1.00
N TRP A 130 -9.02 17.43 -2.06
CA TRP A 130 -9.99 18.49 -2.23
C TRP A 130 -11.39 17.90 -2.25
N HIS A 131 -12.12 18.04 -1.15
CA HIS A 131 -13.47 17.47 -1.01
C HIS A 131 -14.49 18.21 -1.84
N ALA A 132 -15.54 17.50 -2.27
CA ALA A 132 -16.71 18.10 -2.90
C ALA A 132 -17.42 19.05 -1.93
N PRO A 133 -18.03 20.13 -2.42
CA PRO A 133 -18.86 21.01 -1.60
C PRO A 133 -19.98 20.23 -0.90
N ARG A 134 -20.24 20.56 0.38
CA ARG A 134 -21.37 20.01 1.13
C ARG A 134 -22.64 20.70 0.66
N GLY A 135 -23.56 19.99 0.00
CA GLY A 135 -24.85 20.56 -0.45
C GLY A 135 -25.31 20.13 -1.83
N GLY A 136 -24.58 19.22 -2.49
CA GLY A 136 -24.95 18.75 -3.82
C GLY A 136 -24.61 19.75 -4.95
N PRO A 137 -24.88 19.38 -6.20
CA PRO A 137 -24.50 20.15 -7.38
C PRO A 137 -25.47 21.31 -7.69
N THR A 138 -25.89 22.07 -6.70
CA THR A 138 -26.87 23.18 -6.90
C THR A 138 -26.28 24.39 -7.62
N ASP A 139 -24.94 24.51 -7.67
CA ASP A 139 -24.24 25.49 -8.51
C ASP A 139 -23.20 24.79 -9.40
N ALA A 140 -23.69 24.04 -10.40
CA ALA A 140 -22.85 23.30 -11.35
C ALA A 140 -21.90 24.20 -12.19
N GLY A 141 -21.93 25.50 -12.00
CA GLY A 141 -21.07 26.47 -12.68
C GLY A 141 -19.73 26.75 -12.02
N LEU A 142 -19.51 26.40 -10.74
CA LEU A 142 -18.39 26.94 -9.95
C LEU A 142 -17.56 25.91 -9.19
N ASP A 143 -17.65 24.61 -9.51
CA ASP A 143 -16.73 23.63 -8.89
C ASP A 143 -15.31 23.82 -9.43
N GLN A 144 -14.51 24.58 -8.68
CA GLN A 144 -13.10 24.89 -9.03
C GLN A 144 -12.23 23.63 -9.19
N ARG A 145 -12.66 22.48 -8.65
CA ARG A 145 -11.96 21.22 -8.83
C ARG A 145 -11.86 20.78 -10.30
N ARG A 146 -12.83 21.18 -11.13
CA ARG A 146 -12.83 20.92 -12.58
C ARG A 146 -11.73 21.66 -13.33
N LEU A 147 -11.18 22.74 -12.75
CA LEU A 147 -10.05 23.48 -13.31
C LEU A 147 -8.70 22.90 -12.86
N LEU A 148 -8.72 21.88 -12.00
CA LEU A 148 -7.54 21.27 -11.46
C LEU A 148 -6.95 20.28 -12.45
N HIS A 149 -5.95 20.74 -13.20
CA HIS A 149 -5.25 19.94 -14.20
C HIS A 149 -3.79 19.75 -13.83
N ALA A 150 -3.19 18.65 -14.28
CA ALA A 150 -1.76 18.38 -14.12
C ALA A 150 -0.91 19.48 -14.77
N GLY A 151 0.06 20.00 -14.03
CA GLY A 151 0.91 21.10 -14.47
C GLY A 151 0.32 22.49 -14.27
N ALA A 152 -0.87 22.65 -13.69
CA ALA A 152 -1.44 23.93 -13.35
C ALA A 152 -0.80 24.51 -12.07
N ASP A 153 -0.58 25.82 -12.05
CA ASP A 153 -0.12 26.51 -10.86
C ASP A 153 -1.30 27.08 -10.09
N TRP A 154 -1.31 26.82 -8.79
CA TRP A 154 -2.39 27.20 -7.89
C TRP A 154 -1.89 27.91 -6.65
N GLN A 155 -2.71 28.80 -6.13
CA GLN A 155 -2.68 29.25 -4.75
C GLN A 155 -3.79 28.52 -3.99
N LEU A 156 -3.42 27.76 -2.95
CA LEU A 156 -4.34 26.91 -2.20
C LEU A 156 -4.26 27.26 -0.70
N SER A 157 -5.43 27.36 -0.08
CA SER A 157 -5.55 27.34 1.38
C SER A 157 -5.63 25.88 1.83
N LEU A 158 -4.59 25.40 2.53
CA LEU A 158 -4.42 24.00 2.88
C LEU A 158 -4.37 23.81 4.39
N ARG A 159 -5.07 22.82 4.89
CA ARG A 159 -4.86 22.27 6.23
C ARG A 159 -3.88 21.12 6.15
N VAL A 160 -2.64 21.39 6.56
CA VAL A 160 -1.52 20.46 6.40
C VAL A 160 -1.29 19.66 7.69
N ARG A 161 -1.00 18.38 7.55
CA ARG A 161 -0.73 17.42 8.63
C ARG A 161 0.46 16.54 8.27
N PRO A 162 1.25 16.06 9.27
CA PRO A 162 2.29 15.07 9.01
C PRO A 162 1.70 13.77 8.44
N PRO A 163 2.50 13.00 7.67
CA PRO A 163 2.06 11.70 7.21
C PRO A 163 1.76 10.78 8.41
N ARG A 164 0.55 10.30 8.49
CA ARG A 164 0.10 9.26 9.43
C ARG A 164 -0.96 8.42 8.76
N SER A 165 -0.80 7.11 8.78
CA SER A 165 -1.75 6.16 8.22
C SER A 165 -2.42 5.32 9.29
N ARG A 166 -3.54 4.72 8.91
CA ARG A 166 -4.20 3.68 9.69
C ARG A 166 -3.38 2.40 9.56
N ILE A 167 -3.14 1.70 10.67
CA ILE A 167 -2.30 0.51 10.72
C ILE A 167 -3.12 -0.69 11.17
N ASN A 168 -3.36 -1.62 10.24
CA ASN A 168 -4.09 -2.87 10.48
C ASN A 168 -3.25 -4.06 9.99
N PRO A 169 -3.44 -5.29 10.52
CA PRO A 169 -2.80 -6.49 10.00
C PRO A 169 -3.11 -6.67 8.51
N GLY A 170 -2.09 -6.94 7.70
CA GLY A 170 -2.26 -7.09 6.23
C GLY A 170 -2.65 -5.81 5.49
N GLY A 171 -2.85 -4.67 6.19
CA GLY A 171 -3.25 -3.40 5.62
C GLY A 171 -2.12 -2.67 4.87
N PHE A 172 -2.48 -1.64 4.13
CA PHE A 172 -1.54 -0.81 3.38
C PHE A 172 -0.76 0.14 4.32
N ASP A 173 0.57 0.09 4.24
CA ASP A 173 1.46 1.00 4.96
C ASP A 173 1.60 2.33 4.21
N GLY A 174 0.73 3.28 4.54
CA GLY A 174 0.73 4.62 3.94
C GLY A 174 1.90 5.49 4.41
N GLU A 175 2.50 5.23 5.56
CA GLU A 175 3.66 5.98 6.07
C GLU A 175 4.92 5.58 5.28
N ARG A 176 5.12 4.27 5.01
CA ARG A 176 6.14 3.77 4.08
C ARG A 176 5.95 4.32 2.67
N HIS A 177 4.71 4.36 2.18
CA HIS A 177 4.41 4.93 0.86
C HIS A 177 4.78 6.42 0.81
N ALA A 178 4.40 7.20 1.81
CA ALA A 178 4.74 8.62 1.89
C ALA A 178 6.26 8.85 1.92
N LEU A 179 7.00 8.01 2.67
CA LEU A 179 8.46 8.05 2.70
C LEU A 179 9.06 7.80 1.32
N LEU A 180 8.63 6.73 0.63
CA LEU A 180 9.12 6.37 -0.71
C LEU A 180 8.80 7.42 -1.79
N ARG A 181 7.65 8.08 -1.68
CA ARG A 181 7.23 9.14 -2.60
C ARG A 181 7.83 10.51 -2.26
N GLY A 182 8.52 10.63 -1.12
CA GLY A 182 9.05 11.90 -0.63
C GLY A 182 7.96 12.92 -0.27
N LEU A 183 6.81 12.42 0.21
CA LEU A 183 5.70 13.28 0.64
C LEU A 183 5.99 13.86 2.03
N ALA A 184 5.98 15.17 2.14
CA ALA A 184 6.21 15.86 3.40
C ALA A 184 5.02 15.80 4.34
N GLY A 185 3.81 15.71 3.79
CA GLY A 185 2.57 15.66 4.58
C GLY A 185 1.35 15.38 3.73
N ASN A 186 0.24 15.22 4.42
CA ASN A 186 -1.10 15.17 3.84
C ASN A 186 -1.78 16.52 4.06
N ALA A 187 -2.57 16.97 3.08
CA ALA A 187 -3.27 18.23 3.16
C ALA A 187 -4.71 18.13 2.68
N GLY A 188 -5.59 18.90 3.28
CA GLY A 188 -6.97 19.11 2.80
C GLY A 188 -7.15 20.55 2.35
N VAL A 189 -7.78 20.75 1.19
CA VAL A 189 -8.15 22.10 0.73
C VAL A 189 -9.24 22.66 1.64
N ARG A 190 -9.05 23.90 2.08
CA ARG A 190 -10.05 24.70 2.79
C ARG A 190 -10.77 25.59 1.80
N ASP A 191 -12.09 25.63 1.92
CA ASP A 191 -12.86 26.62 1.17
C ASP A 191 -12.49 28.02 1.66
N SER A 192 -11.88 28.78 0.78
CA SER A 192 -11.53 30.17 1.04
C SER A 192 -11.49 30.94 -0.27
N ASN A 193 -11.82 32.22 -0.20
CA ASN A 193 -11.67 33.14 -1.32
C ASN A 193 -10.22 33.30 -1.81
N SER A 194 -9.26 32.74 -1.04
CA SER A 194 -7.84 32.74 -1.36
C SER A 194 -7.43 31.60 -2.31
N THR A 195 -8.29 30.58 -2.49
CA THR A 195 -8.01 29.45 -3.39
C THR A 195 -8.29 29.89 -4.83
N ARG A 196 -7.24 29.92 -5.67
CA ARG A 196 -7.37 30.35 -7.07
C ARG A 196 -6.28 29.75 -7.95
N GLN A 197 -6.61 29.53 -9.21
CA GLN A 197 -5.63 29.18 -10.23
C GLN A 197 -4.77 30.39 -10.58
N LEU A 198 -3.44 30.21 -10.57
CA LEU A 198 -2.47 31.25 -10.92
C LEU A 198 -2.08 31.18 -12.40
N ARG A 199 -1.85 29.94 -12.89
CA ARG A 199 -1.55 29.68 -14.31
C ARG A 199 -2.28 28.42 -14.77
N PRO A 200 -2.75 28.38 -16.03
CA PRO A 200 -3.32 27.16 -16.61
C PRO A 200 -2.26 26.07 -16.72
N ALA A 201 -2.74 24.84 -16.95
CA ALA A 201 -1.90 23.66 -17.07
C ALA A 201 -0.87 23.79 -18.20
N HIS A 202 0.40 23.52 -17.89
CA HIS A 202 1.53 23.66 -18.80
C HIS A 202 2.56 22.54 -18.61
N GLY A 203 3.49 22.44 -19.57
CA GLY A 203 4.57 21.46 -19.52
C GLY A 203 4.15 20.02 -19.82
N LEU A 204 5.02 19.09 -19.47
CA LEU A 204 4.84 17.66 -19.75
C LEU A 204 3.64 17.06 -19.02
N PRO A 205 3.35 17.36 -17.73
CA PRO A 205 2.15 16.83 -17.07
C PRO A 205 0.85 17.21 -17.79
N ALA A 206 0.75 18.47 -18.25
CA ALA A 206 -0.40 18.93 -19.02
C ALA A 206 -0.52 18.26 -20.39
N TRP A 207 0.59 18.04 -21.09
CA TRP A 207 0.60 17.29 -22.34
C TRP A 207 0.14 15.85 -22.11
N ARG A 208 0.65 15.18 -21.06
CA ARG A 208 0.27 13.81 -20.69
C ARG A 208 -1.23 13.70 -20.41
N GLU A 209 -1.80 14.67 -19.67
CA GLU A 209 -3.23 14.69 -19.37
C GLU A 209 -4.06 14.92 -20.63
N ARG A 210 -3.69 15.89 -21.50
CA ARG A 210 -4.39 16.14 -22.77
C ARG A 210 -4.35 14.93 -23.69
N THR A 211 -3.21 14.26 -23.80
CA THR A 211 -3.06 13.05 -24.64
C THR A 211 -3.89 11.90 -24.07
N SER A 212 -3.94 11.73 -22.75
CA SER A 212 -4.82 10.75 -22.10
C SER A 212 -6.29 11.05 -22.40
N ALA A 213 -6.70 12.29 -22.30
CA ALA A 213 -8.06 12.70 -22.67
C ALA A 213 -8.36 12.50 -24.17
N ALA A 214 -7.36 12.66 -25.06
CA ALA A 214 -7.51 12.38 -26.48
C ALA A 214 -7.76 10.88 -26.73
N ILE A 215 -7.03 9.98 -26.04
CA ILE A 215 -7.27 8.53 -26.11
C ILE A 215 -8.74 8.24 -25.73
N ALA A 216 -9.21 8.77 -24.59
CA ALA A 216 -10.57 8.55 -24.12
C ALA A 216 -11.63 9.05 -25.11
N ARG A 217 -11.42 10.19 -25.79
CA ARG A 217 -12.35 10.74 -26.77
C ARG A 217 -12.36 9.95 -28.09
N GLN A 218 -11.19 9.43 -28.50
CA GLN A 218 -11.05 8.76 -29.80
C GLN A 218 -11.40 7.27 -29.75
N ILE A 219 -11.40 6.66 -28.57
CA ILE A 219 -11.82 5.28 -28.35
C ILE A 219 -13.18 5.31 -27.63
N ALA A 220 -14.25 5.01 -28.35
CA ALA A 220 -15.62 5.01 -27.80
C ALA A 220 -15.89 3.85 -26.82
N HIS A 221 -14.94 2.92 -26.64
CA HIS A 221 -15.11 1.71 -25.85
C HIS A 221 -14.50 1.86 -24.43
N PRO A 222 -15.09 1.23 -23.38
CA PRO A 222 -14.56 1.26 -22.02
C PRO A 222 -13.09 0.84 -21.86
N SER A 223 -12.56 0.01 -22.79
CA SER A 223 -11.15 -0.39 -22.81
C SER A 223 -10.16 0.77 -23.02
N ALA A 224 -10.64 1.97 -23.38
CA ALA A 224 -9.82 3.19 -23.47
C ALA A 224 -8.98 3.42 -22.23
N ARG A 225 -9.51 3.13 -21.01
CA ARG A 225 -8.82 3.25 -19.75
C ARG A 225 -7.55 2.38 -19.65
N PHE A 226 -7.56 1.20 -20.26
CA PHE A 226 -6.39 0.33 -20.31
C PHE A 226 -5.35 0.84 -21.30
N ILE A 227 -5.77 1.40 -22.43
CA ILE A 227 -4.86 2.02 -23.40
C ILE A 227 -4.23 3.28 -22.81
N GLN A 228 -4.96 4.09 -22.06
CA GLN A 228 -4.41 5.22 -21.31
C GLN A 228 -3.31 4.77 -20.32
N ALA A 229 -3.56 3.66 -19.59
CA ALA A 229 -2.60 3.09 -18.64
C ALA A 229 -1.34 2.57 -19.35
N LEU A 230 -1.49 1.82 -20.46
CA LEU A 230 -0.39 1.22 -21.22
C LEU A 230 0.46 2.25 -21.98
N ALA A 231 -0.16 3.31 -22.50
CA ALA A 231 0.53 4.33 -23.30
C ALA A 231 1.23 5.37 -22.41
N LEU A 232 0.56 5.85 -21.36
CA LEU A 232 0.94 7.03 -20.59
C LEU A 232 1.11 6.77 -19.08
N GLY A 233 0.78 5.57 -18.59
CA GLY A 233 0.73 5.27 -17.16
C GLY A 233 -0.45 5.96 -16.44
N ASP A 234 -1.45 6.40 -17.18
CA ASP A 234 -2.64 7.00 -16.58
C ASP A 234 -3.63 5.92 -16.14
N THR A 235 -3.58 5.57 -14.88
CA THR A 235 -4.42 4.54 -14.27
C THR A 235 -5.68 5.09 -13.59
N ARG A 236 -5.98 6.38 -13.74
CA ARG A 236 -7.12 7.05 -13.08
C ARG A 236 -8.48 6.46 -13.47
N GLY A 237 -8.59 6.03 -14.73
CA GLY A 237 -9.80 5.42 -15.27
C GLY A 237 -10.03 3.97 -14.84
N LEU A 238 -9.04 3.30 -14.22
CA LEU A 238 -9.18 1.93 -13.74
C LEU A 238 -9.94 1.90 -12.42
N SER A 239 -11.00 1.11 -12.38
CA SER A 239 -11.80 0.85 -11.19
C SER A 239 -11.11 -0.13 -10.23
N ASP A 240 -11.59 -0.22 -9.00
CA ASP A 240 -11.11 -1.23 -8.04
C ASP A 240 -11.45 -2.65 -8.54
N VAL A 241 -12.55 -2.83 -9.29
CA VAL A 241 -12.90 -4.09 -9.96
C VAL A 241 -11.87 -4.45 -11.04
N ASP A 242 -11.47 -3.50 -11.89
CA ASP A 242 -10.41 -3.73 -12.89
C ASP A 242 -9.11 -4.20 -12.21
N TRP A 243 -8.72 -3.53 -11.13
CA TRP A 243 -7.53 -3.92 -10.36
C TRP A 243 -7.66 -5.30 -9.70
N ALA A 244 -8.85 -5.66 -9.22
CA ALA A 244 -9.10 -6.98 -8.64
C ALA A 244 -9.00 -8.08 -9.73
N GLN A 245 -9.62 -7.87 -10.90
CA GLN A 245 -9.55 -8.79 -12.03
C GLN A 245 -8.12 -8.94 -12.57
N LEU A 246 -7.38 -7.84 -12.72
CA LEU A 246 -5.97 -7.88 -13.14
C LEU A 246 -5.10 -8.65 -12.13
N ARG A 247 -5.35 -8.49 -10.83
CA ARG A 247 -4.65 -9.26 -9.79
C ARG A 247 -5.00 -10.74 -9.86
N ALA A 248 -6.26 -11.07 -10.05
CA ALA A 248 -6.75 -12.45 -10.17
C ALA A 248 -6.11 -13.20 -11.34
N LEU A 249 -5.82 -12.49 -12.42
CA LEU A 249 -5.14 -13.02 -13.61
C LEU A 249 -3.60 -12.92 -13.55
N GLY A 250 -3.03 -12.25 -12.54
CA GLY A 250 -1.59 -12.00 -12.44
C GLY A 250 -1.06 -10.99 -13.46
N LEU A 251 -1.92 -10.15 -14.07
CA LEU A 251 -1.61 -9.20 -15.14
C LEU A 251 -1.31 -7.77 -14.64
N THR A 252 -1.41 -7.51 -13.35
CA THR A 252 -1.19 -6.17 -12.76
C THR A 252 0.14 -5.55 -13.20
N HIS A 253 1.19 -6.37 -13.33
CA HIS A 253 2.53 -5.95 -13.71
C HIS A 253 2.65 -5.51 -15.17
N LEU A 254 1.69 -5.84 -16.06
CA LEU A 254 1.65 -5.40 -17.45
C LEU A 254 0.96 -4.05 -17.60
N ILE A 255 -0.09 -3.79 -16.83
CA ILE A 255 -0.85 -2.52 -16.89
C ILE A 255 -0.08 -1.37 -16.23
N ALA A 256 0.59 -1.63 -15.11
CA ALA A 256 1.59 -0.68 -14.62
C ALA A 256 2.74 -0.63 -15.62
N ILE A 257 3.15 0.58 -16.08
CA ILE A 257 4.25 0.69 -17.06
C ILE A 257 5.45 -0.11 -16.58
N SER A 258 5.74 -1.19 -17.29
CA SER A 258 6.77 -2.15 -16.92
C SER A 258 8.12 -1.78 -17.53
N GLY A 259 9.19 -2.39 -17.00
CA GLY A 259 10.51 -2.31 -17.62
C GLY A 259 10.54 -2.81 -19.06
N PHE A 260 9.64 -3.73 -19.44
CA PHE A 260 9.52 -4.21 -20.81
C PHE A 260 9.12 -3.08 -21.78
N HIS A 261 8.20 -2.20 -21.42
CA HIS A 261 7.80 -1.04 -22.23
C HIS A 261 8.98 -0.11 -22.49
N VAL A 262 9.78 0.17 -21.47
CA VAL A 262 11.02 0.96 -21.60
C VAL A 262 12.00 0.25 -22.53
N GLY A 263 12.16 -1.07 -22.37
CA GLY A 263 13.03 -1.90 -23.20
C GLY A 263 12.59 -1.93 -24.68
N LEU A 264 11.28 -1.94 -24.92
CA LEU A 264 10.71 -1.91 -26.27
C LEU A 264 11.02 -0.58 -26.98
N VAL A 265 10.78 0.55 -26.30
CA VAL A 265 11.07 1.89 -26.83
C VAL A 265 12.57 2.03 -27.12
N ALA A 266 13.40 1.58 -26.17
CA ALA A 266 14.86 1.59 -26.34
C ALA A 266 15.33 0.72 -27.52
N GLY A 267 14.76 -0.50 -27.64
CA GLY A 267 15.05 -1.42 -28.72
C GLY A 267 14.66 -0.86 -30.08
N PHE A 268 13.48 -0.24 -30.15
CA PHE A 268 13.02 0.41 -31.39
C PHE A 268 13.92 1.59 -31.78
N ALA A 269 14.31 2.44 -30.82
CA ALA A 269 15.27 3.53 -31.10
C ALA A 269 16.63 3.01 -31.56
N ALA A 270 17.11 1.91 -30.95
CA ALA A 270 18.36 1.27 -31.40
C ALA A 270 18.27 0.70 -32.82
N LEU A 271 17.11 0.11 -33.18
CA LEU A 271 16.86 -0.41 -34.54
C LEU A 271 16.79 0.72 -35.55
N LEU A 272 16.08 1.79 -35.29
CA LEU A 272 16.01 2.98 -36.13
C LEU A 272 17.40 3.60 -36.37
N CYS A 273 18.13 3.82 -35.28
CA CYS A 273 19.51 4.30 -35.36
C CYS A 273 20.38 3.36 -36.16
N SER A 274 20.28 2.05 -35.98
CA SER A 274 21.04 1.06 -36.74
C SER A 274 20.67 1.04 -38.22
N ALA A 275 19.39 1.26 -38.54
CA ALA A 275 18.93 1.38 -39.92
C ALA A 275 19.51 2.63 -40.61
N LEU A 276 19.45 3.78 -39.92
CA LEU A 276 20.04 5.03 -40.37
C LEU A 276 21.55 4.90 -40.65
N TRP A 277 22.32 4.26 -39.77
CA TRP A 277 23.73 3.99 -39.93
C TRP A 277 24.04 3.01 -41.09
N ARG A 278 23.08 2.12 -41.41
CA ARG A 278 23.22 1.25 -42.60
C ARG A 278 22.98 2.02 -43.90
N SER A 279 21.96 2.92 -43.88
CA SER A 279 21.62 3.73 -45.06
C SER A 279 22.65 4.81 -45.37
N TRP A 280 23.36 5.30 -44.33
CA TRP A 280 24.42 6.29 -44.45
C TRP A 280 25.75 5.81 -43.83
N PRO A 281 26.54 4.99 -44.54
CA PRO A 281 27.79 4.43 -44.01
C PRO A 281 28.82 5.49 -43.57
N GLY A 282 28.75 6.72 -44.12
CA GLY A 282 29.60 7.85 -43.73
C GLY A 282 29.46 8.24 -42.24
N LEU A 283 28.32 7.96 -41.62
CA LEU A 283 28.12 8.21 -40.20
C LEU A 283 29.04 7.34 -39.32
N ALA A 284 29.45 6.16 -39.79
CA ALA A 284 30.37 5.28 -39.08
C ALA A 284 31.78 5.88 -38.93
N ARG A 285 32.14 6.92 -39.72
CA ARG A 285 33.39 7.67 -39.55
C ARG A 285 33.42 8.50 -38.30
N PHE A 286 32.25 9.02 -37.87
CA PHE A 286 32.13 9.83 -36.67
C PHE A 286 31.90 8.96 -35.41
N TRP A 287 31.05 7.93 -35.53
CA TRP A 287 30.73 7.06 -34.41
C TRP A 287 30.33 5.65 -34.85
N PRO A 288 30.90 4.60 -34.22
CA PRO A 288 30.56 3.22 -34.57
C PRO A 288 29.09 2.92 -34.32
N ARG A 289 28.43 2.26 -35.27
CA ARG A 289 27.00 1.91 -35.22
C ARG A 289 26.54 1.28 -33.89
N PRO A 290 27.27 0.30 -33.27
CA PRO A 290 26.82 -0.33 -32.04
C PRO A 290 26.78 0.64 -30.87
N GLN A 291 27.67 1.64 -30.82
CA GLN A 291 27.73 2.66 -29.78
C GLN A 291 26.63 3.69 -29.99
N ALA A 292 26.43 4.17 -31.23
CA ALA A 292 25.33 5.09 -31.55
C ALA A 292 23.97 4.50 -31.24
N ALA A 293 23.74 3.24 -31.63
CA ALA A 293 22.49 2.53 -31.31
C ALA A 293 22.28 2.34 -29.80
N ALA A 294 23.33 2.07 -29.02
CA ALA A 294 23.24 1.95 -27.58
C ALA A 294 22.92 3.29 -26.92
N CYS A 295 23.50 4.39 -27.39
CA CYS A 295 23.17 5.74 -26.90
C CYS A 295 21.72 6.13 -27.25
N ALA A 296 21.28 5.86 -28.48
CA ALA A 296 19.91 6.09 -28.91
C ALA A 296 18.92 5.33 -28.00
N ALA A 297 19.23 4.06 -27.68
CA ALA A 297 18.45 3.26 -26.75
C ALA A 297 18.38 3.90 -25.35
N ALA A 298 19.51 4.36 -24.81
CA ALA A 298 19.56 4.96 -23.46
C ALA A 298 18.79 6.30 -23.40
N VAL A 299 18.94 7.15 -24.42
CA VAL A 299 18.21 8.43 -24.52
C VAL A 299 16.71 8.18 -24.65
N ALA A 300 16.29 7.25 -25.50
CA ALA A 300 14.88 6.90 -25.67
C ALA A 300 14.28 6.29 -24.40
N ALA A 301 15.03 5.43 -23.70
CA ALA A 301 14.61 4.85 -22.42
C ALA A 301 14.42 5.94 -21.35
N ALA A 302 15.35 6.86 -21.22
CA ALA A 302 15.26 7.98 -20.28
C ALA A 302 14.09 8.91 -20.63
N GLY A 303 13.95 9.29 -21.90
CA GLY A 303 12.84 10.12 -22.38
C GLY A 303 11.47 9.47 -22.10
N TYR A 304 11.33 8.18 -22.41
CA TYR A 304 10.09 7.47 -22.12
C TYR A 304 9.82 7.35 -20.61
N ALA A 305 10.85 7.09 -19.78
CA ALA A 305 10.65 7.05 -18.32
C ALA A 305 10.10 8.38 -17.79
N VAL A 306 10.55 9.51 -18.34
CA VAL A 306 10.02 10.85 -17.98
C VAL A 306 8.58 11.04 -18.46
N VAL A 307 8.27 10.66 -19.71
CA VAL A 307 6.90 10.71 -20.26
C VAL A 307 5.94 9.81 -19.45
N ALA A 308 6.41 8.66 -19.00
CA ALA A 308 5.65 7.71 -18.18
C ALA A 308 5.44 8.14 -16.71
N GLY A 309 5.92 9.33 -16.32
CA GLY A 309 5.75 9.86 -14.96
C GLY A 309 6.88 9.49 -14.00
N SER A 310 8.02 9.00 -14.51
CA SER A 310 9.22 8.65 -13.71
C SER A 310 8.96 7.66 -12.57
N GLU A 311 8.05 6.72 -12.78
CA GLU A 311 7.76 5.67 -11.81
C GLU A 311 8.99 4.77 -11.59
N LEU A 312 9.16 4.23 -10.37
CA LEU A 312 10.33 3.42 -10.00
C LEU A 312 10.68 2.30 -10.99
N PRO A 313 9.73 1.52 -11.55
CA PRO A 313 10.04 0.47 -12.52
C PRO A 313 10.64 0.98 -13.81
N THR A 314 10.17 2.13 -14.30
CA THR A 314 10.65 2.73 -15.55
C THR A 314 12.05 3.32 -15.39
N VAL A 315 12.28 4.03 -14.28
CA VAL A 315 13.61 4.60 -13.96
C VAL A 315 14.66 3.51 -13.81
N ARG A 316 14.36 2.39 -13.15
CA ARG A 316 15.28 1.25 -13.02
C ARG A 316 15.71 0.70 -14.37
N THR A 317 14.74 0.45 -15.25
CA THR A 317 15.05 -0.12 -16.56
C THR A 317 15.83 0.86 -17.42
N ALA A 318 15.50 2.15 -17.35
CA ALA A 318 16.28 3.19 -18.04
C ALA A 318 17.73 3.23 -17.52
N LEU A 319 17.95 3.10 -16.21
CA LEU A 319 19.30 2.99 -15.62
C LEU A 319 20.03 1.73 -16.07
N MET A 320 19.36 0.59 -16.12
CA MET A 320 19.97 -0.66 -16.61
C MET A 320 20.41 -0.52 -18.07
N ILE A 321 19.58 0.08 -18.91
CA ILE A 321 19.90 0.34 -20.33
C ILE A 321 21.05 1.35 -20.45
N ALA A 322 21.05 2.40 -19.64
CA ALA A 322 22.12 3.40 -19.62
C ALA A 322 23.47 2.79 -19.19
N VAL A 323 23.50 1.92 -18.18
CA VAL A 323 24.71 1.19 -17.76
C VAL A 323 25.25 0.31 -18.90
N LEU A 324 24.38 -0.43 -19.57
CA LEU A 324 24.79 -1.27 -20.71
C LEU A 324 25.27 -0.42 -21.90
N ALA A 325 24.62 0.71 -22.16
CA ALA A 325 25.04 1.65 -23.19
C ALA A 325 26.42 2.25 -22.88
N LEU A 326 26.64 2.67 -21.64
CA LEU A 326 27.92 3.19 -21.19
C LEU A 326 29.04 2.16 -21.32
N ALA A 327 28.79 0.90 -20.93
CA ALA A 327 29.74 -0.20 -21.09
C ALA A 327 30.10 -0.41 -22.56
N ARG A 328 29.14 -0.34 -23.50
CA ARG A 328 29.37 -0.44 -24.93
C ARG A 328 30.18 0.75 -25.49
N VAL A 329 29.84 1.97 -25.02
CA VAL A 329 30.63 3.17 -25.42
C VAL A 329 32.06 3.08 -24.92
N ALA A 330 32.24 2.63 -23.69
CA ALA A 330 33.57 2.40 -23.07
C ALA A 330 34.30 1.18 -23.64
N ARG A 331 33.70 0.44 -24.60
CA ARG A 331 34.24 -0.77 -25.19
C ARG A 331 34.66 -1.86 -24.18
N ARG A 332 33.97 -1.88 -23.02
CA ARG A 332 34.22 -2.88 -21.98
C ARG A 332 33.24 -4.03 -22.12
N PRO A 333 33.68 -5.28 -22.23
CA PRO A 333 32.80 -6.42 -22.15
C PRO A 333 32.19 -6.49 -20.74
N VAL A 334 30.88 -6.51 -20.64
CA VAL A 334 30.15 -6.61 -19.37
C VAL A 334 29.25 -7.83 -19.48
N THR A 335 29.36 -8.75 -18.53
CA THR A 335 28.43 -9.86 -18.39
C THR A 335 27.06 -9.34 -17.94
N VAL A 336 26.01 -10.10 -18.22
CA VAL A 336 24.64 -9.69 -17.80
C VAL A 336 24.56 -9.56 -16.27
N ALA A 337 25.22 -10.45 -15.53
CA ALA A 337 25.30 -10.37 -14.06
C ALA A 337 26.02 -9.09 -13.59
N GLN A 338 27.10 -8.71 -14.25
CA GLN A 338 27.81 -7.46 -13.97
C GLN A 338 26.94 -6.24 -14.31
N GLY A 339 26.19 -6.29 -15.44
CA GLY A 339 25.24 -5.22 -15.81
C GLY A 339 24.13 -5.05 -14.78
N LEU A 340 23.57 -6.15 -14.26
CA LEU A 340 22.56 -6.14 -13.20
C LEU A 340 23.13 -5.57 -11.89
N ALA A 341 24.35 -5.96 -11.52
CA ALA A 341 25.05 -5.44 -10.34
C ALA A 341 25.28 -3.92 -10.44
N LEU A 342 25.79 -3.46 -11.57
CA LEU A 342 26.00 -2.02 -11.82
C LEU A 342 24.70 -1.22 -11.78
N ALA A 343 23.62 -1.78 -12.33
CA ALA A 343 22.30 -1.15 -12.27
C ALA A 343 21.76 -1.08 -10.83
N ALA A 344 21.94 -2.14 -10.02
CA ALA A 344 21.58 -2.13 -8.62
C ALA A 344 22.37 -1.08 -7.81
N LEU A 345 23.68 -0.99 -8.04
CA LEU A 345 24.54 0.03 -7.43
C LEU A 345 24.11 1.44 -7.86
N ALA A 346 23.93 1.67 -9.16
CA ALA A 346 23.50 2.97 -9.70
C ALA A 346 22.14 3.43 -9.15
N MET A 347 21.28 2.49 -8.81
CA MET A 347 19.99 2.80 -8.20
C MET A 347 20.09 3.03 -6.69
N LEU A 348 20.82 2.17 -5.98
CA LEU A 348 20.84 2.19 -4.51
C LEU A 348 21.75 3.28 -3.94
N LEU A 349 22.77 3.72 -4.68
CA LEU A 349 23.62 4.83 -4.22
C LEU A 349 22.82 6.14 -4.04
N PRO A 350 22.02 6.61 -5.02
CA PRO A 350 21.18 7.80 -4.85
C PRO A 350 19.88 7.55 -4.09
N ALA A 351 19.35 6.32 -4.09
CA ALA A 351 18.05 6.00 -3.52
C ALA A 351 18.04 4.64 -2.79
N PRO A 352 18.79 4.48 -1.69
CA PRO A 352 18.93 3.20 -1.00
C PRO A 352 17.61 2.71 -0.39
N LEU A 353 16.67 3.61 -0.07
CA LEU A 353 15.33 3.27 0.42
C LEU A 353 14.46 2.54 -0.63
N SER A 354 14.90 2.44 -1.88
CA SER A 354 14.21 1.66 -2.92
C SER A 354 14.03 0.18 -2.54
N VAL A 355 14.82 -0.36 -1.62
CA VAL A 355 14.64 -1.71 -1.06
C VAL A 355 13.32 -1.88 -0.30
N LEU A 356 12.65 -0.80 0.10
CA LEU A 356 11.30 -0.83 0.67
C LEU A 356 10.21 -1.11 -0.38
N SER A 357 10.52 -0.94 -1.66
CA SER A 357 9.57 -1.13 -2.76
C SER A 357 9.47 -2.60 -3.16
N ALA A 358 8.25 -3.16 -3.19
CA ALA A 358 8.00 -4.50 -3.73
C ALA A 358 8.54 -4.65 -5.18
N GLY A 359 8.39 -3.60 -5.97
CA GLY A 359 8.90 -3.58 -7.34
C GLY A 359 10.41 -3.75 -7.45
N PHE A 360 11.22 -3.32 -6.46
CA PHE A 360 12.66 -3.57 -6.44
C PHE A 360 12.93 -5.08 -6.42
N TRP A 361 12.35 -5.79 -5.46
CA TRP A 361 12.57 -7.23 -5.27
C TRP A 361 12.07 -8.07 -6.44
N LEU A 362 10.87 -7.77 -6.94
CA LEU A 362 10.30 -8.52 -8.07
C LEU A 362 11.09 -8.30 -9.36
N SER A 363 11.59 -7.09 -9.60
CA SER A 363 12.35 -6.80 -10.83
C SER A 363 13.76 -7.38 -10.80
N PHE A 364 14.55 -7.05 -9.77
CA PHE A 364 15.92 -7.56 -9.67
C PHE A 364 15.94 -9.07 -9.40
N GLY A 365 15.07 -9.56 -8.50
CA GLY A 365 14.92 -10.97 -8.21
C GLY A 365 14.49 -11.77 -9.43
N GLY A 366 13.48 -11.30 -10.17
CA GLY A 366 13.00 -11.98 -11.38
C GLY A 366 14.10 -12.11 -12.47
N VAL A 367 14.82 -11.02 -12.74
CA VAL A 367 15.93 -11.06 -13.70
C VAL A 367 17.06 -11.97 -13.22
N LEU A 368 17.43 -11.91 -11.94
CA LEU A 368 18.47 -12.76 -11.37
C LEU A 368 18.13 -14.24 -11.50
N TRP A 369 16.89 -14.64 -11.19
CA TRP A 369 16.44 -16.02 -11.33
C TRP A 369 16.42 -16.50 -12.77
N LEU A 370 15.94 -15.68 -13.70
CA LEU A 370 15.97 -16.03 -15.13
C LEU A 370 17.41 -16.21 -15.63
N LEU A 371 18.33 -15.35 -15.22
CA LEU A 371 19.75 -15.47 -15.59
C LEU A 371 20.42 -16.70 -14.99
N TRP A 372 20.01 -17.09 -13.78
CA TRP A 372 20.54 -18.26 -13.09
C TRP A 372 20.05 -19.57 -13.71
N CYS A 373 18.75 -19.64 -14.03
CA CYS A 373 18.10 -20.89 -14.43
C CYS A 373 18.07 -21.15 -15.93
N LEU A 374 18.09 -20.09 -16.77
CA LEU A 374 17.93 -20.25 -18.21
C LEU A 374 19.27 -20.30 -18.95
N PRO A 375 19.43 -21.21 -19.92
CA PRO A 375 20.64 -21.30 -20.73
C PRO A 375 20.84 -20.01 -21.51
N GLN A 376 22.08 -19.51 -21.52
CA GLN A 376 22.49 -18.28 -22.20
C GLN A 376 22.77 -18.55 -23.68
N GLY A 377 21.77 -18.99 -24.47
CA GLY A 377 21.91 -19.26 -25.91
C GLY A 377 20.71 -18.74 -26.69
N ARG A 378 20.91 -18.44 -27.98
CA ARG A 378 19.77 -18.13 -28.87
C ARG A 378 19.07 -19.44 -29.24
N PRO A 379 17.77 -19.60 -28.90
CA PRO A 379 17.02 -20.78 -29.31
C PRO A 379 16.94 -20.84 -30.83
N LYS A 380 17.29 -22.00 -31.41
CA LYS A 380 17.16 -22.24 -32.86
C LYS A 380 15.85 -23.00 -33.11
N GLY A 381 14.94 -22.38 -33.85
CA GLY A 381 13.65 -22.94 -34.23
C GLY A 381 12.52 -22.68 -33.20
N PHE A 382 11.28 -22.83 -33.69
CA PHE A 382 10.06 -22.52 -32.95
C PHE A 382 9.89 -23.37 -31.66
N ALA A 383 10.16 -24.67 -31.73
CA ALA A 383 10.06 -25.57 -30.59
C ALA A 383 11.06 -25.24 -29.47
N ALA A 384 12.26 -24.76 -29.80
CA ALA A 384 13.25 -24.31 -28.83
C ALA A 384 12.85 -22.98 -28.21
N MET A 385 12.26 -22.08 -29.00
CA MET A 385 11.71 -20.81 -28.49
C MET A 385 10.52 -21.06 -27.53
N LEU A 386 9.59 -21.94 -27.90
CA LEU A 386 8.44 -22.29 -27.05
C LEU A 386 8.90 -22.95 -25.73
N ARG A 387 9.82 -23.91 -25.79
CA ARG A 387 10.43 -24.52 -24.59
C ARG A 387 11.12 -23.48 -23.70
N GLY A 388 11.84 -22.53 -24.30
CA GLY A 388 12.46 -21.44 -23.57
C GLY A 388 11.44 -20.52 -22.88
N ALA A 389 10.33 -20.20 -23.55
CA ALA A 389 9.25 -19.40 -22.99
C ALA A 389 8.54 -20.14 -21.83
N LEU A 390 8.22 -21.43 -22.01
CA LEU A 390 7.63 -22.27 -20.95
C LEU A 390 8.56 -22.39 -19.74
N ALA A 391 9.86 -22.65 -19.98
CA ALA A 391 10.85 -22.72 -18.91
C ALA A 391 10.99 -21.37 -18.18
N GLY A 392 11.03 -20.26 -18.92
CA GLY A 392 11.10 -18.92 -18.35
C GLY A 392 9.87 -18.58 -17.50
N GLN A 393 8.68 -18.93 -17.99
CA GLN A 393 7.44 -18.74 -17.24
C GLN A 393 7.41 -19.62 -15.97
N GLY A 394 7.82 -20.87 -16.07
CA GLY A 394 7.93 -21.79 -14.93
C GLY A 394 8.88 -21.27 -13.86
N VAL A 395 10.09 -20.87 -14.27
CA VAL A 395 11.09 -20.27 -13.35
C VAL A 395 10.54 -19.00 -12.71
N ALA A 396 9.96 -18.08 -13.48
CA ALA A 396 9.43 -16.84 -12.95
C ALA A 396 8.29 -17.10 -11.94
N SER A 397 7.38 -18.05 -12.25
CA SER A 397 6.26 -18.40 -11.37
C SER A 397 6.73 -19.00 -10.05
N VAL A 398 7.66 -19.95 -10.08
CA VAL A 398 8.17 -20.61 -8.87
C VAL A 398 9.08 -19.67 -8.07
N ALA A 399 9.98 -18.98 -8.74
CA ALA A 399 10.99 -18.14 -8.10
C ALA A 399 10.42 -16.88 -7.45
N LEU A 400 9.37 -16.30 -8.03
CA LEU A 400 8.73 -15.09 -7.50
C LEU A 400 7.58 -15.40 -6.54
N LEU A 401 7.09 -16.64 -6.46
CA LEU A 401 5.98 -17.00 -5.58
C LEU A 401 6.22 -16.62 -4.10
N PRO A 402 7.37 -16.92 -3.46
CA PRO A 402 7.61 -16.51 -2.09
C PRO A 402 7.54 -15.00 -1.89
N LEU A 403 8.10 -14.24 -2.83
CA LEU A 403 8.05 -12.77 -2.78
C LEU A 403 6.63 -12.25 -2.99
N ALA A 404 5.88 -12.83 -3.94
CA ALA A 404 4.49 -12.43 -4.20
C ALA A 404 3.60 -12.67 -2.97
N VAL A 405 3.73 -13.83 -2.34
CA VAL A 405 2.99 -14.18 -1.12
C VAL A 405 3.37 -13.25 0.03
N ALA A 406 4.64 -13.03 0.27
CA ALA A 406 5.10 -12.18 1.39
C ALA A 406 4.74 -10.69 1.20
N LEU A 407 4.74 -10.20 -0.04
CA LEU A 407 4.51 -8.77 -0.34
C LEU A 407 3.03 -8.42 -0.57
N PHE A 408 2.23 -9.38 -1.05
CA PHE A 408 0.83 -9.12 -1.44
C PHE A 408 -0.19 -10.02 -0.72
N GLY A 409 0.25 -10.96 0.11
CA GLY A 409 -0.62 -11.88 0.84
C GLY A 409 -1.26 -12.96 -0.04
N GLY A 410 -0.79 -13.16 -1.26
CA GLY A 410 -1.37 -14.17 -2.16
C GLY A 410 -0.78 -14.17 -3.55
N SER A 411 -1.29 -15.07 -4.40
CA SER A 411 -0.86 -15.24 -5.79
C SER A 411 -2.03 -15.61 -6.70
N ALA A 412 -1.98 -15.20 -7.96
CA ALA A 412 -2.92 -15.60 -8.99
C ALA A 412 -2.71 -17.08 -9.35
N ARG A 413 -3.74 -17.91 -9.19
CA ARG A 413 -3.64 -19.36 -9.52
C ARG A 413 -3.48 -19.59 -11.02
N LEU A 414 -4.22 -18.86 -11.83
CA LEU A 414 -4.21 -18.95 -13.28
C LEU A 414 -3.13 -18.08 -13.94
N GLY A 415 -2.43 -17.24 -13.14
CA GLY A 415 -1.42 -16.31 -13.64
C GLY A 415 -0.40 -16.94 -14.58
N PRO A 416 0.25 -18.08 -14.26
CA PRO A 416 1.22 -18.70 -15.13
C PRO A 416 0.66 -19.10 -16.51
N LEU A 417 -0.58 -19.59 -16.56
CA LEU A 417 -1.26 -19.98 -17.80
C LEU A 417 -1.70 -18.77 -18.63
N VAL A 418 -2.26 -17.76 -17.97
CA VAL A 418 -2.73 -16.52 -18.60
C VAL A 418 -1.56 -15.70 -19.14
N ASN A 419 -0.48 -15.59 -18.38
CA ASN A 419 0.70 -14.81 -18.76
C ASN A 419 1.38 -15.33 -20.04
N LEU A 420 1.35 -16.63 -20.29
CA LEU A 420 2.04 -17.25 -21.43
C LEU A 420 1.56 -16.71 -22.80
N PRO A 421 0.25 -16.63 -23.11
CA PRO A 421 -0.25 -16.01 -24.33
C PRO A 421 -0.38 -14.48 -24.23
N ILE A 422 -0.76 -13.95 -23.07
CA ILE A 422 -1.13 -12.54 -22.94
C ILE A 422 0.08 -11.61 -22.88
N ILE A 423 1.18 -12.03 -22.22
CA ILE A 423 2.39 -11.22 -22.23
C ILE A 423 2.90 -10.96 -23.64
N PRO A 424 3.11 -11.96 -24.51
CA PRO A 424 3.47 -11.71 -25.90
C PRO A 424 2.44 -10.87 -26.66
N LEU A 425 1.15 -11.19 -26.54
CA LEU A 425 0.09 -10.47 -27.26
C LEU A 425 0.06 -8.98 -26.90
N TRP A 426 -0.02 -8.66 -25.61
CA TRP A 426 -0.10 -7.26 -25.19
C TRP A 426 1.21 -6.52 -25.40
N SER A 427 2.34 -7.17 -25.11
CA SER A 427 3.65 -6.54 -25.20
C SER A 427 4.14 -6.32 -26.64
N LEU A 428 3.77 -7.20 -27.59
CA LEU A 428 4.24 -7.11 -28.97
C LEU A 428 3.24 -6.46 -29.93
N LEU A 429 1.97 -6.36 -29.53
CA LEU A 429 0.92 -5.80 -30.38
C LEU A 429 0.23 -4.60 -29.72
N VAL A 430 -0.39 -4.79 -28.55
CA VAL A 430 -1.20 -3.72 -27.92
C VAL A 430 -0.30 -2.54 -27.51
N VAL A 431 0.80 -2.79 -26.81
CA VAL A 431 1.71 -1.74 -26.33
C VAL A 431 2.39 -0.98 -27.48
N PRO A 432 2.97 -1.63 -28.51
CA PRO A 432 3.53 -0.91 -29.64
C PRO A 432 2.51 -0.04 -30.36
N LEU A 433 1.28 -0.53 -30.56
CA LEU A 433 0.21 0.26 -31.17
C LEU A 433 -0.21 1.45 -30.29
N ALA A 434 -0.32 1.25 -28.96
CA ALA A 434 -0.63 2.32 -28.03
C ALA A 434 0.44 3.42 -28.05
N LEU A 435 1.72 3.04 -28.02
CA LEU A 435 2.87 3.96 -28.10
C LEU A 435 2.99 4.64 -29.46
N LEU A 436 2.77 3.91 -30.57
CA LEU A 436 2.75 4.47 -31.90
C LEU A 436 1.65 5.53 -32.05
N GLY A 437 0.44 5.23 -31.57
CA GLY A 437 -0.65 6.20 -31.55
C GLY A 437 -0.29 7.46 -30.77
N THR A 438 0.37 7.29 -29.62
CA THR A 438 0.82 8.42 -28.78
C THR A 438 1.90 9.25 -29.48
N ALA A 439 2.84 8.61 -30.17
CA ALA A 439 3.87 9.30 -30.94
C ALA A 439 3.29 10.06 -32.15
N LEU A 440 2.36 9.45 -32.89
CA LEU A 440 1.68 10.11 -34.02
C LEU A 440 0.81 11.27 -33.58
N GLU A 441 0.11 11.16 -32.44
CA GLU A 441 -0.69 12.24 -31.86
C GLU A 441 0.18 13.43 -31.44
N ALA A 442 1.39 13.16 -30.92
CA ALA A 442 2.36 14.20 -30.56
C ALA A 442 2.89 14.95 -31.81
N LEU A 443 2.97 14.29 -32.96
CA LEU A 443 3.38 14.90 -34.22
C LEU A 443 2.23 15.67 -34.89
N ARG A 444 1.04 15.10 -34.87
CA ARG A 444 -0.17 15.69 -35.47
C ARG A 444 -1.43 15.24 -34.71
N THR A 445 -2.16 16.18 -34.20
CA THR A 445 -3.43 15.92 -33.50
C THR A 445 -4.40 15.12 -34.38
N GLY A 446 -4.96 14.05 -33.83
CA GLY A 446 -5.84 13.11 -34.53
C GLY A 446 -5.14 11.96 -35.26
N ALA A 447 -3.81 12.01 -35.45
CA ALA A 447 -3.09 10.95 -36.15
C ALA A 447 -2.97 9.65 -35.32
N GLY A 448 -3.14 9.74 -34.01
CA GLY A 448 -3.08 8.60 -33.09
C GLY A 448 -4.30 7.68 -33.13
N GLN A 449 -5.39 8.10 -33.77
CA GLN A 449 -6.69 7.43 -33.71
C GLN A 449 -6.67 5.95 -34.12
N TRP A 450 -6.08 5.66 -35.27
CA TRP A 450 -6.10 4.30 -35.82
C TRP A 450 -5.29 3.30 -34.98
N PRO A 451 -4.03 3.60 -34.62
CA PRO A 451 -3.27 2.69 -33.75
C PRO A 451 -3.94 2.48 -32.39
N TRP A 452 -4.51 3.53 -31.79
CA TRP A 452 -5.19 3.42 -30.50
C TRP A 452 -6.46 2.56 -30.57
N ARG A 453 -7.28 2.73 -31.62
CA ARG A 453 -8.48 1.90 -31.82
C ARG A 453 -8.14 0.44 -32.08
N THR A 454 -7.09 0.18 -32.86
CA THR A 454 -6.64 -1.19 -33.09
C THR A 454 -6.10 -1.82 -31.81
N ALA A 455 -5.32 -1.07 -31.02
CA ALA A 455 -4.84 -1.54 -29.72
C ALA A 455 -6.00 -1.86 -28.78
N ALA A 456 -7.02 -1.00 -28.73
CA ALA A 456 -8.21 -1.19 -27.91
C ALA A 456 -9.02 -2.40 -28.34
N TRP A 457 -9.19 -2.62 -29.64
CA TRP A 457 -9.89 -3.78 -30.17
C TRP A 457 -9.19 -5.11 -29.80
N VAL A 458 -7.87 -5.18 -30.00
CA VAL A 458 -7.08 -6.37 -29.63
C VAL A 458 -7.13 -6.62 -28.13
N PHE A 459 -6.99 -5.54 -27.34
CA PHE A 459 -7.10 -5.63 -25.88
C PHE A 459 -8.46 -6.18 -25.47
N GLU A 460 -9.54 -5.59 -25.99
CA GLU A 460 -10.92 -5.96 -25.63
C GLU A 460 -11.22 -7.41 -25.99
N ALA A 461 -10.87 -7.84 -27.21
CA ALA A 461 -11.08 -9.23 -27.62
C ALA A 461 -10.39 -10.23 -26.68
N SER A 462 -9.17 -9.91 -26.20
CA SER A 462 -8.48 -10.74 -25.22
C SER A 462 -9.09 -10.61 -23.81
N TRP A 463 -9.57 -9.42 -23.44
CA TRP A 463 -10.14 -9.17 -22.12
C TRP A 463 -11.45 -9.91 -21.89
N GLN A 464 -12.32 -9.94 -22.89
CA GLN A 464 -13.59 -10.69 -22.84
C GLN A 464 -13.38 -12.19 -22.59
N LEU A 465 -12.30 -12.76 -23.13
CA LEU A 465 -11.94 -14.16 -22.86
C LEU A 465 -11.39 -14.37 -21.42
N LEU A 466 -10.75 -13.36 -20.85
CA LEU A 466 -10.11 -13.42 -19.54
C LEU A 466 -11.04 -13.08 -18.38
N GLN A 467 -12.03 -12.24 -18.62
CA GLN A 467 -12.92 -11.73 -17.58
C GLN A 467 -13.64 -12.86 -16.79
N PRO A 468 -14.22 -13.89 -17.41
CA PRO A 468 -14.85 -15.00 -16.66
C PRO A 468 -13.86 -15.76 -15.77
N LEU A 469 -12.59 -15.85 -16.20
CA LEU A 469 -11.53 -16.47 -15.40
C LEU A 469 -11.15 -15.61 -14.20
N ALA A 470 -11.17 -14.27 -14.36
CA ALA A 470 -10.88 -13.34 -13.28
C ALA A 470 -11.96 -13.30 -12.21
N GLU A 471 -13.21 -13.50 -12.61
CA GLU A 471 -14.39 -13.47 -11.72
C GLU A 471 -14.58 -14.79 -10.96
N HIS A 472 -13.84 -15.85 -11.33
CA HIS A 472 -13.94 -17.12 -10.64
C HIS A 472 -13.49 -16.98 -9.17
N PRO A 473 -14.25 -17.47 -8.18
CA PRO A 473 -13.94 -17.31 -6.75
C PRO A 473 -12.55 -17.82 -6.34
N GLN A 474 -12.04 -18.81 -7.06
CA GLN A 474 -10.73 -19.42 -6.80
C GLN A 474 -9.59 -18.83 -7.64
N ALA A 475 -9.81 -17.74 -8.40
CA ALA A 475 -8.77 -17.15 -9.24
C ALA A 475 -7.57 -16.67 -8.43
N MET A 476 -7.81 -16.17 -7.21
CA MET A 476 -6.77 -15.76 -6.26
C MET A 476 -6.58 -16.81 -5.17
N TRP A 477 -5.32 -17.08 -4.87
CA TRP A 477 -4.92 -17.87 -3.71
C TRP A 477 -4.43 -16.92 -2.62
N TRP A 478 -5.30 -16.62 -1.67
CA TRP A 478 -4.98 -15.81 -0.50
C TRP A 478 -4.37 -16.68 0.59
N LEU A 479 -3.34 -16.19 1.25
CA LEU A 479 -2.60 -16.92 2.27
C LEU A 479 -2.49 -16.08 3.54
N ALA A 480 -2.58 -16.73 4.68
CA ALA A 480 -2.34 -16.09 5.97
C ALA A 480 -0.90 -15.59 6.07
N GLN A 481 -0.69 -14.59 6.90
CA GLN A 481 0.65 -14.07 7.16
C GLN A 481 1.45 -15.11 7.97
N GLY A 482 2.49 -15.65 7.34
CA GLY A 482 3.42 -16.58 7.98
C GLY A 482 4.38 -15.88 8.94
N PRO A 483 5.11 -16.65 9.77
CA PRO A 483 6.15 -16.12 10.63
C PRO A 483 7.29 -15.47 9.82
N ALA A 484 8.01 -14.51 10.40
CA ALA A 484 9.03 -13.72 9.69
C ALA A 484 10.13 -14.59 9.02
N TRP A 485 10.46 -15.75 9.60
CA TRP A 485 11.44 -16.68 9.05
C TRP A 485 10.92 -17.51 7.85
N ALA A 486 9.60 -17.53 7.59
CA ALA A 486 9.02 -18.33 6.51
C ALA A 486 9.46 -17.85 5.13
N LEU A 487 9.61 -16.52 4.91
CA LEU A 487 10.11 -15.99 3.64
C LEU A 487 11.56 -16.38 3.36
N PRO A 488 12.55 -16.19 4.27
CA PRO A 488 13.91 -16.69 4.06
C PRO A 488 13.97 -18.20 3.81
N ALA A 489 13.21 -19.00 4.56
CA ALA A 489 13.13 -20.44 4.36
C ALA A 489 12.58 -20.79 2.96
N ALA A 490 11.50 -20.16 2.53
CA ALA A 490 10.92 -20.38 1.21
C ALA A 490 11.85 -19.95 0.07
N LEU A 491 12.57 -18.83 0.21
CA LEU A 491 13.58 -18.41 -0.77
C LEU A 491 14.71 -19.42 -0.88
N LEU A 492 15.18 -19.97 0.25
CA LEU A 492 16.17 -21.06 0.27
C LEU A 492 15.60 -22.33 -0.36
N GLY A 493 14.35 -22.68 -0.08
CA GLY A 493 13.64 -23.81 -0.66
C GLY A 493 13.53 -23.73 -2.17
N VAL A 494 13.13 -22.58 -2.68
CA VAL A 494 13.05 -22.30 -4.13
C VAL A 494 14.44 -22.32 -4.77
N PHE A 495 15.43 -21.72 -4.13
CA PHE A 495 16.82 -21.78 -4.60
C PHE A 495 17.26 -23.23 -4.76
N TRP A 496 17.03 -24.05 -3.75
CA TRP A 496 17.40 -25.47 -3.76
C TRP A 496 16.60 -26.26 -4.83
N TRP A 497 15.33 -25.95 -5.01
CA TRP A 497 14.46 -26.59 -6.02
C TRP A 497 14.89 -26.29 -7.46
N LEU A 498 15.44 -25.09 -7.69
CA LEU A 498 15.91 -24.60 -9.00
C LEU A 498 17.38 -24.94 -9.28
N LEU A 499 18.10 -25.62 -8.37
CA LEU A 499 19.45 -26.12 -8.65
C LEU A 499 19.42 -27.20 -9.74
N PRO A 500 20.52 -27.33 -10.55
CA PRO A 500 20.64 -28.39 -11.53
C PRO A 500 20.43 -29.78 -10.96
N ARG A 501 19.81 -30.67 -11.73
CA ARG A 501 19.43 -32.04 -11.33
C ARG A 501 20.63 -32.83 -10.78
N GLY A 502 20.47 -33.47 -9.64
CA GLY A 502 21.46 -34.35 -8.97
C GLY A 502 21.51 -34.22 -7.45
N ALA A 503 20.94 -33.17 -6.88
CA ALA A 503 21.08 -32.88 -5.44
C ALA A 503 19.93 -33.38 -4.53
N GLY A 504 19.02 -34.25 -4.99
CA GLY A 504 17.91 -34.79 -4.14
C GLY A 504 16.94 -33.72 -3.61
N ALA A 505 16.90 -32.58 -4.26
CA ALA A 505 16.49 -31.29 -3.69
C ALA A 505 14.96 -31.03 -3.69
N GLY A 506 14.15 -31.80 -4.44
CA GLY A 506 12.73 -31.47 -4.63
C GLY A 506 11.92 -31.49 -3.35
N LEU A 507 12.01 -32.55 -2.56
CA LEU A 507 11.23 -32.70 -1.33
C LEU A 507 11.66 -31.68 -0.25
N ALA A 508 12.97 -31.58 0.00
CA ALA A 508 13.51 -30.66 1.00
C ALA A 508 13.20 -29.19 0.65
N GLY A 509 13.35 -28.80 -0.62
CA GLY A 509 12.97 -27.47 -1.10
C GLY A 509 11.49 -27.17 -0.91
N SER A 510 10.60 -28.17 -1.20
CA SER A 510 9.17 -28.05 -0.98
C SER A 510 8.81 -27.89 0.50
N LEU A 511 9.44 -28.66 1.39
CA LEU A 511 9.24 -28.57 2.84
C LEU A 511 9.61 -27.18 3.38
N LEU A 512 10.68 -26.57 2.88
CA LEU A 512 11.08 -25.22 3.27
C LEU A 512 10.07 -24.15 2.80
N CYS A 513 9.26 -24.41 1.78
CA CYS A 513 8.21 -23.50 1.33
C CYS A 513 6.91 -23.62 2.17
N LEU A 514 6.69 -24.73 2.86
CA LEU A 514 5.44 -25.00 3.59
C LEU A 514 5.09 -23.92 4.64
N PRO A 515 6.01 -23.43 5.49
CA PRO A 515 5.64 -22.41 6.47
C PRO A 515 5.10 -21.11 5.87
N LEU A 516 5.46 -20.80 4.62
CA LEU A 516 4.95 -19.64 3.90
C LEU A 516 3.66 -19.96 3.14
N LEU A 517 3.56 -21.14 2.53
CA LEU A 517 2.43 -21.53 1.69
C LEU A 517 1.29 -22.18 2.48
N TRP A 518 1.59 -22.68 3.67
CA TRP A 518 0.63 -23.30 4.60
C TRP A 518 0.95 -22.86 6.04
N PRO A 519 0.85 -21.55 6.35
CA PRO A 519 1.14 -21.07 7.69
C PRO A 519 0.16 -21.67 8.70
N ALA A 520 0.66 -21.95 9.91
CA ALA A 520 -0.18 -22.39 11.01
C ALA A 520 -1.23 -21.32 11.31
N ARG A 521 -2.49 -21.69 11.30
CA ARG A 521 -3.59 -20.80 11.66
C ARG A 521 -3.56 -20.61 13.17
N SER A 522 -3.27 -19.39 13.62
CA SER A 522 -3.41 -18.98 15.02
C SER A 522 -4.82 -18.42 15.21
N GLY A 523 -5.73 -19.24 15.69
CA GLY A 523 -7.07 -18.84 16.06
C GLY A 523 -7.37 -19.23 17.51
N PRO A 524 -8.45 -18.70 18.10
CA PRO A 524 -8.95 -19.12 19.39
C PRO A 524 -9.27 -20.62 19.41
N GLN A 525 -9.12 -21.24 20.59
CA GLN A 525 -9.58 -22.62 20.80
C GLN A 525 -11.05 -22.63 21.25
N GLN A 526 -11.57 -23.84 21.48
CA GLN A 526 -12.93 -24.02 21.99
C GLN A 526 -13.10 -23.26 23.32
N GLY A 527 -14.11 -22.40 23.41
CA GLY A 527 -14.37 -21.55 24.57
C GLY A 527 -13.51 -20.28 24.68
N GLU A 528 -12.52 -20.11 23.79
CA GLU A 528 -11.70 -18.89 23.73
C GLU A 528 -12.28 -17.88 22.73
N LEU A 529 -11.92 -16.62 22.91
CA LEU A 529 -12.37 -15.49 22.10
C LEU A 529 -11.19 -14.62 21.68
N GLU A 530 -11.15 -14.21 20.43
CA GLU A 530 -10.28 -13.14 19.95
C GLU A 530 -11.10 -11.95 19.46
N LEU A 531 -10.72 -10.77 19.90
CA LEU A 531 -11.27 -9.47 19.48
C LEU A 531 -10.22 -8.70 18.69
N VAL A 532 -10.58 -8.19 17.52
CA VAL A 532 -9.72 -7.30 16.71
C VAL A 532 -10.47 -5.98 16.50
N VAL A 533 -10.07 -4.93 17.21
CA VAL A 533 -10.57 -3.58 16.99
C VAL A 533 -9.71 -2.92 15.89
N HIS A 534 -10.32 -2.65 14.75
CA HIS A 534 -9.61 -2.08 13.60
C HIS A 534 -9.34 -0.59 13.78
N ASP A 535 -8.18 -0.14 13.29
CA ASP A 535 -7.91 1.29 13.09
C ASP A 535 -8.62 1.74 11.80
N VAL A 536 -9.89 2.12 11.93
CA VAL A 536 -10.71 2.67 10.83
C VAL A 536 -10.68 4.20 10.76
N GLY A 537 -9.96 4.84 11.68
CA GLY A 537 -10.04 6.27 11.93
C GLY A 537 -11.23 6.59 12.84
N GLN A 538 -12.03 7.62 12.51
CA GLN A 538 -13.25 7.89 13.28
C GLN A 538 -14.34 6.91 12.88
N GLY A 539 -14.92 6.19 13.84
CA GLY A 539 -15.89 5.12 13.66
C GLY A 539 -15.47 3.83 14.34
N ALA A 540 -16.24 2.78 14.20
CA ALA A 540 -15.97 1.48 14.80
C ALA A 540 -16.03 0.35 13.76
N ALA A 541 -15.12 -0.61 13.89
CA ALA A 541 -15.17 -1.89 13.21
C ALA A 541 -14.43 -2.93 14.06
N VAL A 542 -15.11 -3.99 14.40
CA VAL A 542 -14.60 -5.02 15.30
C VAL A 542 -14.82 -6.39 14.68
N LEU A 543 -13.78 -7.21 14.66
CA LEU A 543 -13.87 -8.61 14.32
C LEU A 543 -13.79 -9.46 15.59
N LEU A 544 -14.82 -10.24 15.84
CA LEU A 544 -14.86 -11.27 16.88
C LEU A 544 -14.58 -12.61 16.22
N ARG A 545 -13.68 -13.41 16.80
CA ARG A 545 -13.33 -14.75 16.32
C ARG A 545 -13.46 -15.76 17.44
N THR A 546 -14.09 -16.89 17.16
CA THR A 546 -14.08 -18.11 17.96
C THR A 546 -13.28 -19.19 17.22
N ALA A 547 -13.30 -20.43 17.66
CA ALA A 547 -12.50 -21.51 17.05
C ALA A 547 -12.79 -21.71 15.54
N ARG A 548 -14.04 -21.60 15.13
CA ARG A 548 -14.48 -21.86 13.73
C ARG A 548 -15.35 -20.77 13.15
N HIS A 549 -15.88 -19.85 13.97
CA HIS A 549 -16.80 -18.81 13.52
C HIS A 549 -16.19 -17.41 13.71
N ALA A 550 -16.76 -16.47 12.99
CA ALA A 550 -16.41 -15.05 13.13
C ALA A 550 -17.65 -14.18 12.95
N LEU A 551 -17.66 -13.03 13.64
CA LEU A 551 -18.67 -12.00 13.54
C LEU A 551 -18.00 -10.65 13.31
N TRP A 552 -18.48 -9.85 12.39
CA TRP A 552 -18.19 -8.41 12.38
C TRP A 552 -19.23 -7.66 13.23
N TYR A 553 -18.74 -6.75 14.06
CA TYR A 553 -19.54 -5.76 14.74
C TYR A 553 -19.10 -4.38 14.22
N ASP A 554 -19.95 -3.75 13.45
CA ASP A 554 -19.68 -2.57 12.62
C ASP A 554 -18.59 -2.77 11.56
N VAL A 555 -18.52 -1.87 10.57
CA VAL A 555 -17.57 -1.95 9.46
C VAL A 555 -16.81 -0.64 9.21
N GLY A 556 -17.01 0.35 10.09
CA GLY A 556 -16.31 1.65 10.02
C GLY A 556 -16.88 2.58 8.95
N PRO A 557 -16.22 3.71 8.71
CA PRO A 557 -16.71 4.75 7.81
C PRO A 557 -16.56 4.34 6.32
N PRO A 558 -17.44 4.83 5.43
CA PRO A 558 -17.25 4.67 4.00
C PRO A 558 -15.99 5.41 3.56
N ALA A 559 -15.25 4.88 2.60
CA ALA A 559 -14.27 5.69 1.90
C ALA A 559 -15.00 6.54 0.85
N GLY A 560 -14.66 7.79 0.75
CA GLY A 560 -15.38 8.81 -0.02
C GLY A 560 -15.59 8.54 -1.52
N SER A 561 -15.06 7.47 -2.10
CA SER A 561 -15.42 6.89 -3.41
C SER A 561 -14.63 5.61 -3.65
N GLY A 562 -15.25 4.61 -4.16
CA GLY A 562 -14.65 3.29 -4.40
C GLY A 562 -14.65 2.44 -3.15
N SER A 563 -13.61 1.64 -2.96
CA SER A 563 -13.45 0.72 -1.83
C SER A 563 -13.50 1.44 -0.48
N GLY A 564 -14.42 1.03 0.37
CA GLY A 564 -14.58 1.52 1.74
C GLY A 564 -13.48 1.03 2.71
N ALA A 565 -13.73 1.21 4.02
CA ALA A 565 -12.89 0.66 5.07
C ALA A 565 -12.80 -0.88 4.96
N GLU A 566 -13.89 -1.50 4.52
CA GLU A 566 -14.04 -2.92 4.31
C GLU A 566 -12.98 -3.49 3.36
N GLU A 567 -12.77 -2.91 2.18
CA GLU A 567 -11.79 -3.41 1.22
C GLU A 567 -10.35 -3.10 1.61
N ARG A 568 -10.12 -1.97 2.25
CA ARG A 568 -8.76 -1.49 2.56
C ARG A 568 -8.22 -1.99 3.88
N MET A 569 -9.08 -2.38 4.80
CA MET A 569 -8.71 -2.75 6.17
C MET A 569 -9.28 -4.09 6.60
N LEU A 570 -10.61 -4.31 6.46
CA LEU A 570 -11.26 -5.52 6.98
C LEU A 570 -10.84 -6.77 6.21
N LEU A 571 -11.01 -6.80 4.89
CA LEU A 571 -10.63 -7.96 4.06
C LEU A 571 -9.12 -8.26 4.10
N PRO A 572 -8.20 -7.28 4.04
CA PRO A 572 -6.78 -7.55 4.24
C PRO A 572 -6.46 -8.14 5.60
N THR A 573 -7.14 -7.70 6.66
CA THR A 573 -6.97 -8.27 8.00
C THR A 573 -7.42 -9.73 8.05
N LEU A 574 -8.59 -10.06 7.51
CA LEU A 574 -9.05 -11.46 7.44
C LEU A 574 -8.02 -12.34 6.72
N ARG A 575 -7.52 -11.90 5.57
CA ARG A 575 -6.51 -12.62 4.79
C ARG A 575 -5.23 -12.80 5.59
N ALA A 576 -4.75 -11.76 6.26
CA ALA A 576 -3.55 -11.83 7.10
C ALA A 576 -3.71 -12.81 8.27
N LEU A 577 -4.91 -12.90 8.83
CA LEU A 577 -5.24 -13.83 9.92
C LEU A 577 -5.58 -15.25 9.43
N GLY A 578 -5.69 -15.47 8.12
CA GLY A 578 -6.17 -16.73 7.55
C GLY A 578 -7.61 -17.05 7.93
N GLN A 579 -8.41 -16.02 8.18
CA GLN A 579 -9.81 -16.10 8.53
C GLN A 579 -10.68 -16.01 7.28
N GLU A 580 -11.63 -16.88 7.15
CA GLU A 580 -12.68 -16.75 6.14
C GLU A 580 -13.60 -15.55 6.47
N PRO A 581 -14.19 -14.93 5.45
CA PRO A 581 -15.14 -13.84 5.71
C PRO A 581 -16.24 -14.29 6.67
N PRO A 582 -16.59 -13.48 7.67
CA PRO A 582 -17.71 -13.79 8.55
C PRO A 582 -19.02 -13.94 7.78
N ALA A 583 -19.81 -14.93 8.18
CA ALA A 583 -21.16 -15.10 7.64
C ALA A 583 -22.15 -14.09 8.22
N GLN A 584 -21.82 -13.49 9.37
CA GLN A 584 -22.66 -12.54 10.06
C GLN A 584 -21.97 -11.19 10.32
N LEU A 585 -22.74 -10.12 10.17
CA LEU A 585 -22.40 -8.75 10.51
C LEU A 585 -23.50 -8.20 11.43
N MET A 586 -23.11 -7.61 12.54
CA MET A 586 -24.02 -6.81 13.38
C MET A 586 -23.68 -5.34 13.20
N ILE A 587 -24.63 -4.55 12.73
CA ILE A 587 -24.53 -3.07 12.70
C ILE A 587 -25.13 -2.55 13.98
N SER A 588 -24.32 -1.79 14.73
CA SER A 588 -24.78 -1.24 16.01
C SER A 588 -25.90 -0.23 15.83
N HIS A 589 -25.77 0.66 14.85
CA HIS A 589 -26.77 1.66 14.45
C HIS A 589 -26.48 2.22 13.06
N ASP A 590 -27.44 3.01 12.49
CA ASP A 590 -27.43 3.37 11.06
C ASP A 590 -26.42 4.48 10.66
N HIS A 591 -25.61 5.01 11.55
CA HIS A 591 -24.63 6.04 11.22
C HIS A 591 -23.52 5.52 10.31
N LEU A 592 -23.06 6.38 9.39
CA LEU A 592 -22.11 6.02 8.35
C LEU A 592 -20.73 5.60 8.86
N ASP A 593 -20.33 6.05 10.03
CA ASP A 593 -19.06 5.67 10.66
C ASP A 593 -19.09 4.27 11.32
N HIS A 594 -20.26 3.62 11.32
CA HIS A 594 -20.48 2.24 11.74
C HIS A 594 -20.95 1.34 10.61
N SER A 595 -21.88 1.81 9.78
CA SER A 595 -22.47 1.04 8.67
C SER A 595 -21.65 1.04 7.38
N GLY A 596 -20.72 1.99 7.22
CA GLY A 596 -19.81 2.05 6.11
C GLY A 596 -20.48 2.10 4.73
N ASN A 597 -19.91 1.37 3.78
CA ASN A 597 -20.52 1.09 2.48
C ASN A 597 -21.03 -0.35 2.43
N LEU A 598 -22.04 -0.64 3.25
CA LEU A 598 -22.62 -1.99 3.36
C LEU A 598 -23.08 -2.56 2.01
N ALA A 599 -23.55 -1.71 1.08
CA ALA A 599 -23.97 -2.15 -0.25
C ALA A 599 -22.79 -2.73 -1.06
N ALA A 600 -21.63 -2.08 -1.01
CA ALA A 600 -20.42 -2.56 -1.67
C ALA A 600 -19.89 -3.85 -0.99
N LEU A 601 -19.96 -3.93 0.33
CA LEU A 601 -19.55 -5.14 1.06
C LEU A 601 -20.41 -6.35 0.69
N ARG A 602 -21.73 -6.17 0.58
CA ARG A 602 -22.67 -7.23 0.14
C ARG A 602 -22.43 -7.69 -1.29
N GLN A 603 -22.03 -6.80 -2.19
CA GLN A 603 -21.65 -7.20 -3.55
C GLN A 603 -20.45 -8.15 -3.56
N GLN A 604 -19.51 -7.96 -2.63
CA GLN A 604 -18.33 -8.82 -2.49
C GLN A 604 -18.60 -10.09 -1.68
N LEU A 605 -19.56 -10.03 -0.76
CA LEU A 605 -19.95 -11.11 0.14
C LEU A 605 -21.47 -11.32 0.07
N PRO A 606 -22.00 -11.95 -1.00
CA PRO A 606 -23.45 -12.10 -1.22
C PRO A 606 -24.18 -12.89 -0.13
N GLY A 607 -23.46 -13.75 0.62
CA GLY A 607 -24.00 -14.55 1.72
C GLY A 607 -23.86 -13.92 3.09
N LEU A 608 -23.57 -12.60 3.19
CA LEU A 608 -23.41 -11.92 4.47
C LEU A 608 -24.77 -11.58 5.09
N ASP A 609 -25.08 -12.23 6.20
CA ASP A 609 -26.26 -11.96 7.01
C ASP A 609 -26.04 -10.72 7.88
N VAL A 610 -26.97 -9.77 7.84
CA VAL A 610 -26.87 -8.52 8.60
C VAL A 610 -27.94 -8.44 9.66
N LEU A 611 -27.50 -8.33 10.92
CA LEU A 611 -28.32 -7.95 12.07
C LEU A 611 -28.18 -6.44 12.27
N ALA A 612 -29.28 -5.74 12.50
CA ALA A 612 -29.30 -4.30 12.70
C ALA A 612 -30.41 -3.92 13.71
N PRO A 613 -30.46 -2.70 14.23
CA PRO A 613 -31.50 -2.28 15.14
C PRO A 613 -32.91 -2.47 14.59
N PRO A 614 -33.93 -2.64 15.43
CA PRO A 614 -35.33 -2.71 15.01
C PRO A 614 -35.72 -1.52 14.13
N GLY A 615 -36.32 -1.78 12.96
CA GLY A 615 -36.73 -0.76 12.00
C GLY A 615 -35.63 -0.28 11.03
N SER A 616 -34.39 -0.73 11.19
CA SER A 616 -33.32 -0.44 10.23
C SER A 616 -33.55 -1.16 8.90
N ALA A 617 -33.44 -0.44 7.78
CA ALA A 617 -33.51 -1.00 6.44
C ALA A 617 -32.27 -1.86 6.06
N MET A 618 -31.24 -1.88 6.88
CA MET A 618 -30.00 -2.62 6.64
C MET A 618 -30.10 -4.10 7.00
N ALA A 619 -31.04 -4.47 7.88
CA ALA A 619 -31.20 -5.84 8.36
C ALA A 619 -31.63 -6.80 7.23
N THR A 620 -30.98 -7.98 7.15
CA THR A 620 -31.36 -9.07 6.25
C THR A 620 -31.65 -10.36 6.99
N ALA A 621 -30.97 -10.59 8.13
CA ALA A 621 -31.15 -11.78 8.98
C ALA A 621 -32.01 -11.54 10.20
N GLY A 622 -32.50 -10.31 10.39
CA GLY A 622 -33.33 -9.92 11.53
C GLY A 622 -32.79 -8.75 12.31
N SER A 623 -33.53 -8.38 13.37
CA SER A 623 -33.13 -7.28 14.24
C SER A 623 -32.34 -7.77 15.46
N CYS A 624 -31.35 -6.99 15.86
CA CYS A 624 -30.67 -7.15 17.12
C CYS A 624 -31.52 -6.60 18.25
N GLN A 625 -32.36 -7.45 18.83
CA GLN A 625 -33.23 -7.09 19.96
C GLN A 625 -32.73 -7.69 21.26
N GLN A 626 -32.95 -7.02 22.34
CA GLN A 626 -32.72 -7.55 23.69
C GLN A 626 -33.30 -8.98 23.82
N GLY A 627 -32.47 -9.91 24.33
CA GLY A 627 -32.86 -11.30 24.52
C GLY A 627 -32.44 -12.23 23.40
N LEU A 628 -32.02 -11.71 22.21
CA LEU A 628 -31.41 -12.54 21.18
C LEU A 628 -30.12 -13.18 21.71
N ARG A 629 -30.03 -14.51 21.61
CA ARG A 629 -28.89 -15.30 22.11
C ARG A 629 -28.52 -16.39 21.13
N TRP A 630 -27.22 -16.68 21.03
CA TRP A 630 -26.68 -17.83 20.33
C TRP A 630 -25.34 -18.21 20.91
N GLN A 631 -24.88 -19.40 20.59
CA GLN A 631 -23.59 -19.91 21.04
C GLN A 631 -22.78 -20.44 19.87
N TRP A 632 -21.51 -20.07 19.80
CA TRP A 632 -20.54 -20.61 18.87
C TRP A 632 -19.29 -21.09 19.59
N ASP A 633 -18.88 -22.32 19.33
CA ASP A 633 -17.62 -22.90 19.83
C ASP A 633 -17.43 -22.75 21.36
N GLY A 634 -18.51 -22.81 22.13
CA GLY A 634 -18.49 -22.64 23.60
C GLY A 634 -18.42 -21.17 24.06
N VAL A 635 -18.63 -20.21 23.17
CA VAL A 635 -18.73 -18.78 23.46
C VAL A 635 -20.18 -18.34 23.29
N ASP A 636 -20.74 -17.69 24.31
CA ASP A 636 -22.11 -17.20 24.35
C ASP A 636 -22.18 -15.76 23.86
N PHE A 637 -23.10 -15.51 22.93
CA PHE A 637 -23.42 -14.18 22.39
C PHE A 637 -24.81 -13.80 22.85
N GLN A 638 -24.95 -12.59 23.40
CA GLN A 638 -26.22 -12.09 23.90
C GLN A 638 -26.39 -10.61 23.59
N VAL A 639 -27.51 -10.26 22.97
CA VAL A 639 -27.91 -8.85 22.77
C VAL A 639 -28.63 -8.36 24.02
N LEU A 640 -28.10 -7.30 24.63
CA LEU A 640 -28.63 -6.69 25.86
C LEU A 640 -29.54 -5.49 25.58
N HIS A 641 -29.40 -4.87 24.42
CA HIS A 641 -30.13 -3.64 24.00
C HIS A 641 -30.19 -3.57 22.46
N PRO A 642 -31.20 -2.95 21.84
CA PRO A 642 -32.33 -2.28 22.41
C PRO A 642 -33.47 -3.25 22.78
N PRO A 643 -34.35 -2.92 23.76
CA PRO A 643 -35.62 -3.64 23.95
C PRO A 643 -36.55 -3.42 22.75
N ALA A 644 -37.51 -4.31 22.56
CA ALA A 644 -38.40 -4.31 21.36
C ALA A 644 -39.20 -2.99 21.19
N ALA A 645 -39.50 -2.32 22.30
CA ALA A 645 -40.25 -1.07 22.35
C ALA A 645 -39.38 0.10 22.87
N PHE A 646 -38.08 0.14 22.52
CA PHE A 646 -37.24 1.28 22.86
C PHE A 646 -37.80 2.54 22.20
N PRO A 647 -38.17 3.58 22.96
CA PRO A 647 -38.73 4.78 22.38
C PRO A 647 -37.67 5.44 21.49
N ALA A 648 -37.93 5.47 20.19
CA ALA A 648 -37.16 6.33 19.29
C ALA A 648 -37.49 7.78 19.69
N VAL A 649 -36.70 8.35 20.58
CA VAL A 649 -36.83 9.75 20.96
C VAL A 649 -36.41 10.58 19.75
N GLY A 650 -37.35 11.18 19.04
CA GLY A 650 -37.11 12.01 17.89
C GLY A 650 -36.16 13.16 18.21
N GLY A 651 -34.93 13.11 17.73
CA GLY A 651 -33.92 14.13 17.92
C GLY A 651 -32.56 13.67 17.35
N LYS A 652 -31.62 14.61 17.16
CA LYS A 652 -30.23 14.27 16.79
C LYS A 652 -29.64 13.33 17.85
N GLY A 653 -29.29 12.10 17.45
CA GLY A 653 -28.68 11.10 18.32
C GLY A 653 -29.62 10.01 18.83
N ALA A 654 -30.89 10.01 18.43
CA ALA A 654 -31.83 8.93 18.77
C ALA A 654 -31.33 7.56 18.27
N ASP A 655 -30.73 7.53 17.10
CA ASP A 655 -30.16 6.32 16.51
C ASP A 655 -29.03 5.74 17.39
N ASN A 656 -28.22 6.61 18.02
CA ASN A 656 -27.14 6.19 18.92
C ASN A 656 -27.70 5.46 20.14
N GLU A 657 -28.75 6.03 20.75
CA GLU A 657 -29.37 5.47 21.94
C GLU A 657 -30.02 4.09 21.71
N ALA A 658 -30.35 3.78 20.44
CA ALA A 658 -30.89 2.49 20.02
C ALA A 658 -29.80 1.49 19.54
N SER A 659 -28.53 1.78 19.79
CA SER A 659 -27.43 0.89 19.36
C SER A 659 -27.59 -0.53 19.92
N CYS A 660 -27.27 -1.52 19.08
CA CYS A 660 -27.20 -2.92 19.49
C CYS A 660 -26.04 -3.14 20.48
N VAL A 661 -26.35 -3.46 21.72
CA VAL A 661 -25.34 -3.78 22.74
C VAL A 661 -25.14 -5.28 22.79
N LEU A 662 -23.93 -5.73 22.44
CA LEU A 662 -23.56 -7.14 22.38
C LEU A 662 -22.64 -7.52 23.54
N ARG A 663 -23.05 -8.51 24.34
CA ARG A 663 -22.23 -9.19 25.32
C ARG A 663 -21.74 -10.52 24.75
N VAL A 664 -20.43 -10.77 24.82
CA VAL A 664 -19.79 -11.99 24.35
C VAL A 664 -19.04 -12.62 25.52
N ALA A 665 -19.42 -13.81 25.93
CA ALA A 665 -18.85 -14.49 27.09
C ALA A 665 -18.23 -15.82 26.68
N GLY A 666 -16.92 -15.91 26.77
CA GLY A 666 -16.15 -17.14 26.65
C GLY A 666 -15.82 -17.76 28.00
N ALA A 667 -15.16 -18.90 28.01
CA ALA A 667 -14.72 -19.56 29.24
C ALA A 667 -13.69 -18.73 30.04
N HIS A 668 -13.00 -17.81 29.40
CA HIS A 668 -11.86 -17.07 29.96
C HIS A 668 -12.07 -15.58 30.04
N GLY A 669 -13.28 -15.09 29.85
CA GLY A 669 -13.62 -13.68 30.02
C GLY A 669 -14.78 -13.20 29.15
N VAL A 670 -15.18 -11.96 29.41
CA VAL A 670 -16.35 -11.31 28.83
C VAL A 670 -15.95 -10.03 28.09
N VAL A 671 -16.49 -9.86 26.89
CA VAL A 671 -16.38 -8.63 26.08
C VAL A 671 -17.74 -7.97 26.00
N LEU A 672 -17.78 -6.65 26.15
CA LEU A 672 -18.98 -5.82 25.98
C LEU A 672 -18.76 -4.82 24.84
N LEU A 673 -19.63 -4.85 23.84
CA LEU A 673 -19.65 -3.94 22.70
C LEU A 673 -20.93 -3.11 22.72
N PRO A 674 -20.87 -1.87 23.22
CA PRO A 674 -22.09 -1.07 23.45
C PRO A 674 -22.49 -0.18 22.28
N GLY A 675 -21.77 -0.16 21.18
CA GLY A 675 -21.99 0.80 20.10
C GLY A 675 -21.84 2.24 20.58
N ASP A 676 -22.73 3.11 20.12
CA ASP A 676 -22.68 4.55 20.44
C ASP A 676 -23.75 4.98 21.45
N ILE A 677 -24.21 4.02 22.33
CA ILE A 677 -25.15 4.40 23.38
C ILE A 677 -24.64 5.59 24.18
N GLY A 678 -25.56 6.48 24.49
CA GLY A 678 -25.32 7.58 25.42
C GLY A 678 -26.00 7.32 26.78
N ARG A 679 -26.24 8.40 27.48
CA ARG A 679 -26.75 8.34 28.84
C ARG A 679 -28.06 7.57 29.00
N GLN A 680 -29.00 7.66 28.02
CA GLN A 680 -30.29 6.99 28.10
C GLN A 680 -30.16 5.47 27.93
N GLY A 681 -29.38 5.01 26.92
CA GLY A 681 -29.09 3.60 26.74
C GLY A 681 -28.36 3.00 27.95
N GLU A 682 -27.37 3.71 28.49
CA GLU A 682 -26.65 3.30 29.70
C GLU A 682 -27.61 3.14 30.90
N GLN A 683 -28.53 4.11 31.13
CA GLN A 683 -29.51 4.03 32.20
C GLN A 683 -30.50 2.88 31.99
N ALA A 684 -30.97 2.66 30.78
CA ALA A 684 -31.85 1.53 30.47
C ALA A 684 -31.18 0.17 30.78
N LEU A 685 -29.91 0.03 30.44
CA LEU A 685 -29.14 -1.18 30.73
C LEU A 685 -28.86 -1.37 32.21
N LEU A 686 -28.54 -0.30 32.93
CA LEU A 686 -28.39 -0.32 34.40
C LEU A 686 -29.67 -0.75 35.13
N ALA A 687 -30.83 -0.32 34.62
CA ALA A 687 -32.12 -0.70 35.20
C ALA A 687 -32.57 -2.14 34.85
N GLY A 688 -32.26 -2.61 33.65
CA GLY A 688 -32.77 -3.87 33.08
C GLY A 688 -31.81 -5.06 33.04
N ALA A 689 -30.49 -4.82 33.10
CA ALA A 689 -29.49 -5.85 32.88
C ALA A 689 -28.20 -5.64 33.70
N ALA A 690 -28.25 -4.98 34.84
CA ALA A 690 -27.08 -4.60 35.64
C ALA A 690 -26.13 -5.77 35.93
N ASP A 691 -26.63 -6.94 36.24
CA ASP A 691 -25.85 -8.14 36.57
C ASP A 691 -25.07 -8.70 35.37
N MET A 692 -25.47 -8.34 34.13
CA MET A 692 -24.87 -8.79 32.91
C MET A 692 -23.85 -7.79 32.33
N LEU A 693 -23.69 -6.62 32.93
CA LEU A 693 -22.81 -5.56 32.40
C LEU A 693 -21.35 -5.79 32.69
N ARG A 694 -21.01 -6.54 33.72
CA ARG A 694 -19.61 -6.81 34.07
C ARG A 694 -18.87 -7.48 32.91
N ALA A 695 -17.73 -6.92 32.54
CA ALA A 695 -16.92 -7.39 31.41
C ALA A 695 -15.43 -7.18 31.69
N ASP A 696 -14.58 -8.05 31.14
CA ASP A 696 -13.12 -7.92 31.24
C ASP A 696 -12.60 -6.90 30.22
N VAL A 697 -13.24 -6.84 29.06
CA VAL A 697 -12.91 -5.94 27.97
C VAL A 697 -14.16 -5.19 27.53
N VAL A 698 -14.07 -3.88 27.39
CA VAL A 698 -15.16 -3.05 26.88
C VAL A 698 -14.68 -2.21 25.68
N LEU A 699 -15.50 -2.12 24.63
CA LEU A 699 -15.37 -1.03 23.67
C LEU A 699 -16.01 0.21 24.28
N VAL A 700 -15.27 1.31 24.43
CA VAL A 700 -15.79 2.52 25.06
C VAL A 700 -16.92 3.11 24.21
N PRO A 701 -18.12 3.33 24.79
CA PRO A 701 -19.27 3.82 24.04
C PRO A 701 -18.99 5.13 23.33
N HIS A 702 -19.53 5.27 22.12
CA HIS A 702 -19.54 6.51 21.35
C HIS A 702 -18.16 7.14 21.23
N HIS A 703 -17.16 6.29 20.95
CA HIS A 703 -15.75 6.67 20.77
C HIS A 703 -15.13 7.47 21.93
N GLY A 704 -15.72 7.40 23.11
CA GLY A 704 -15.32 8.21 24.27
C GLY A 704 -15.88 9.64 24.23
N SER A 705 -17.10 9.83 23.72
CA SER A 705 -17.86 11.08 23.79
C SER A 705 -18.16 11.47 25.22
N GLY A 706 -18.24 12.77 25.49
CA GLY A 706 -18.66 13.27 26.85
C GLY A 706 -20.12 12.98 27.22
N GLY A 707 -20.96 12.58 26.24
CA GLY A 707 -22.36 12.20 26.44
C GLY A 707 -22.56 10.75 26.88
N SER A 708 -21.48 9.96 26.93
CA SER A 708 -21.47 8.54 27.28
C SER A 708 -20.52 8.23 28.43
N SER A 709 -20.41 6.96 28.81
CA SER A 709 -19.53 6.48 29.88
C SER A 709 -19.82 7.15 31.24
N THR A 710 -21.10 7.14 31.66
CA THR A 710 -21.51 7.71 32.98
C THR A 710 -20.78 6.99 34.11
N PRO A 711 -20.61 7.63 35.31
CA PRO A 711 -19.90 6.99 36.42
C PRO A 711 -20.51 5.65 36.84
N ASP A 712 -21.85 5.57 36.88
CA ASP A 712 -22.57 4.35 37.27
C ASP A 712 -22.37 3.23 36.23
N TRP A 713 -22.38 3.58 34.93
CA TRP A 713 -22.08 2.65 33.86
C TRP A 713 -20.67 2.09 33.98
N VAL A 714 -19.67 2.98 34.13
CA VAL A 714 -18.27 2.59 34.26
C VAL A 714 -18.06 1.68 35.47
N LYS A 715 -18.71 1.98 36.59
CA LYS A 715 -18.66 1.17 37.82
C LYS A 715 -19.32 -0.21 37.61
N ALA A 716 -20.43 -0.28 36.89
CA ALA A 716 -21.13 -1.55 36.63
C ALA A 716 -20.34 -2.45 35.69
N VAL A 717 -19.72 -1.91 34.66
CA VAL A 717 -18.89 -2.67 33.69
C VAL A 717 -17.56 -3.11 34.30
N ALA A 718 -16.89 -2.25 35.06
CA ALA A 718 -15.64 -2.49 35.79
C ALA A 718 -14.60 -3.34 35.01
N PRO A 719 -14.17 -2.93 33.83
CA PRO A 719 -13.31 -3.74 32.97
C PRO A 719 -11.84 -3.66 33.37
N GLN A 720 -11.06 -4.66 32.99
CA GLN A 720 -9.61 -4.59 33.03
C GLN A 720 -9.06 -3.75 31.86
N LEU A 721 -9.73 -3.81 30.68
CA LEU A 721 -9.29 -3.14 29.46
C LEU A 721 -10.45 -2.37 28.80
N ALA A 722 -10.27 -1.07 28.61
CA ALA A 722 -11.20 -0.19 27.91
C ALA A 722 -10.60 0.24 26.56
N LEU A 723 -11.21 -0.19 25.45
CA LEU A 723 -10.72 0.06 24.10
C LEU A 723 -11.48 1.21 23.46
N VAL A 724 -10.77 2.21 22.96
CA VAL A 724 -11.35 3.35 22.26
C VAL A 724 -11.09 3.24 20.78
N SER A 725 -12.15 3.08 19.97
CA SER A 725 -12.07 3.19 18.52
C SER A 725 -12.25 4.65 18.11
N ALA A 726 -11.16 5.35 17.76
CA ALA A 726 -11.22 6.77 17.41
C ALA A 726 -10.09 7.15 16.43
N GLY A 727 -10.33 8.18 15.62
CA GLY A 727 -9.34 8.72 14.72
C GLY A 727 -8.30 9.59 15.41
N HIS A 728 -7.04 9.49 15.00
CA HIS A 728 -6.00 10.36 15.54
C HIS A 728 -6.31 11.83 15.27
N ARG A 729 -6.36 12.63 16.36
CA ARG A 729 -6.68 14.07 16.32
C ARG A 729 -7.98 14.36 15.54
N ASN A 730 -8.99 13.54 15.78
CA ASN A 730 -10.30 13.70 15.16
C ASN A 730 -10.94 15.05 15.54
N HIS A 731 -11.85 15.56 14.72
CA HIS A 731 -12.46 16.89 14.91
C HIS A 731 -13.44 16.96 16.07
N PHE A 732 -13.94 15.82 16.55
CA PHE A 732 -14.79 15.75 17.73
C PHE A 732 -13.97 15.87 19.03
N GLY A 733 -12.65 15.66 18.96
CA GLY A 733 -11.77 15.59 20.13
C GLY A 733 -12.06 14.37 21.02
N HIS A 734 -12.44 13.25 20.41
CA HIS A 734 -12.65 11.98 21.09
C HIS A 734 -11.35 11.16 21.16
N PRO A 735 -11.11 10.38 22.23
CA PRO A 735 -11.89 10.37 23.49
C PRO A 735 -11.73 11.66 24.29
N LYS A 736 -12.77 12.08 25.00
CA LYS A 736 -12.68 13.20 25.95
C LYS A 736 -11.80 12.79 27.14
N ARG A 737 -10.95 13.71 27.60
CA ARG A 737 -10.02 13.44 28.72
C ARG A 737 -10.73 12.98 30.00
N ASP A 738 -11.92 13.52 30.28
CA ASP A 738 -12.68 13.15 31.45
C ASP A 738 -13.25 11.73 31.36
N VAL A 739 -13.61 11.28 30.16
CA VAL A 739 -14.04 9.89 29.91
C VAL A 739 -12.87 8.95 30.15
N VAL A 740 -11.69 9.25 29.61
CA VAL A 740 -10.48 8.43 29.81
C VAL A 740 -10.14 8.31 31.28
N ARG A 741 -10.11 9.45 32.00
CA ARG A 741 -9.84 9.47 33.48
C ARG A 741 -10.85 8.63 34.24
N ARG A 742 -12.14 8.63 33.85
CA ARG A 742 -13.19 7.86 34.48
C ARG A 742 -12.96 6.36 34.39
N TRP A 743 -12.61 5.87 33.20
CA TRP A 743 -12.25 4.47 33.01
C TRP A 743 -10.98 4.09 33.77
N GLN A 744 -9.96 4.95 33.76
CA GLN A 744 -8.71 4.74 34.51
C GLN A 744 -8.93 4.73 36.01
N ALA A 745 -9.79 5.62 36.52
CA ALA A 745 -10.15 5.66 37.94
C ALA A 745 -10.93 4.41 38.41
N ALA A 746 -11.60 3.73 37.48
CA ALA A 746 -12.25 2.44 37.71
C ALA A 746 -11.29 1.24 37.64
N GLY A 747 -9.99 1.48 37.39
CA GLY A 747 -8.96 0.45 37.32
C GLY A 747 -8.69 -0.11 35.91
N ALA A 748 -9.31 0.43 34.85
CA ALA A 748 -9.13 -0.04 33.50
C ALA A 748 -7.85 0.53 32.86
N GLU A 749 -7.12 -0.31 32.13
CA GLU A 749 -6.16 0.16 31.13
C GLU A 749 -6.94 0.71 29.93
N VAL A 750 -6.63 1.94 29.48
CA VAL A 750 -7.34 2.58 28.36
C VAL A 750 -6.42 2.66 27.15
N LEU A 751 -6.78 1.98 26.05
CA LEU A 751 -6.04 1.98 24.79
C LEU A 751 -6.90 2.54 23.67
N SER A 752 -6.26 3.26 22.72
CA SER A 752 -6.94 3.85 21.58
C SER A 752 -6.34 3.41 20.26
N THR A 753 -7.19 3.04 19.29
CA THR A 753 -6.74 2.73 17.92
C THR A 753 -6.01 3.91 17.26
N ALA A 754 -6.29 5.14 17.69
CA ALA A 754 -5.57 6.33 17.23
C ALA A 754 -4.07 6.26 17.49
N GLU A 755 -3.63 5.67 18.60
CA GLU A 755 -2.22 5.57 18.97
C GLU A 755 -1.66 4.15 18.77
N SER A 756 -2.46 3.13 19.04
CA SER A 756 -2.05 1.71 18.97
C SER A 756 -2.12 1.12 17.54
N GLY A 757 -2.84 1.77 16.61
CA GLY A 757 -3.29 1.10 15.39
C GLY A 757 -4.37 0.08 15.74
N ALA A 758 -4.55 -0.97 14.93
CA ALA A 758 -5.45 -2.05 15.31
C ALA A 758 -5.01 -2.70 16.63
N ILE A 759 -5.97 -3.04 17.45
CA ILE A 759 -5.75 -3.67 18.76
C ILE A 759 -6.34 -5.08 18.72
N ARG A 760 -5.50 -6.09 19.00
CA ARG A 760 -5.93 -7.49 19.09
C ARG A 760 -5.88 -7.94 20.54
N VAL A 761 -6.96 -8.52 21.00
CA VAL A 761 -7.11 -9.03 22.38
C VAL A 761 -7.54 -10.49 22.31
N TRP A 762 -6.85 -11.35 23.05
CA TRP A 762 -7.22 -12.76 23.22
C TRP A 762 -7.66 -12.98 24.66
N LEU A 763 -8.80 -13.64 24.82
CA LEU A 763 -9.32 -14.14 26.08
C LEU A 763 -9.26 -15.68 26.02
N GLY A 764 -8.20 -16.24 26.52
CA GLY A 764 -7.91 -17.66 26.45
C GLY A 764 -7.33 -18.23 27.74
N ALA A 765 -6.96 -19.51 27.74
CA ALA A 765 -6.45 -20.22 28.91
C ALA A 765 -5.21 -19.58 29.55
N GLN A 766 -4.47 -18.76 28.80
CA GLN A 766 -3.31 -18.01 29.31
C GLN A 766 -3.68 -16.63 29.86
N GLY A 767 -4.98 -16.34 30.01
CA GLY A 767 -5.52 -15.06 30.41
C GLY A 767 -5.69 -14.08 29.26
N LEU A 768 -5.85 -12.80 29.59
CA LEU A 768 -5.99 -11.71 28.64
C LEU A 768 -4.62 -11.40 28.02
N GLN A 769 -4.51 -11.55 26.72
CA GLN A 769 -3.32 -11.17 25.94
C GLN A 769 -3.65 -10.01 25.02
N LEU A 770 -2.71 -9.08 24.85
CA LEU A 770 -2.88 -7.85 24.08
C LEU A 770 -1.79 -7.70 23.03
N ARG A 771 -2.17 -7.22 21.85
CA ARG A 771 -1.24 -6.82 20.81
C ARG A 771 -1.70 -5.51 20.15
N GLU A 772 -0.89 -4.49 20.31
CA GLU A 772 -1.03 -3.21 19.63
C GLU A 772 -0.24 -3.24 18.32
N GLN A 773 -0.89 -3.01 17.18
CA GLN A 773 -0.28 -3.20 15.87
C GLN A 773 0.90 -2.25 15.61
N ARG A 774 0.84 -1.00 16.08
CA ARG A 774 1.95 -0.03 15.93
C ARG A 774 3.19 -0.41 16.74
N ILE A 775 3.01 -1.07 17.89
CA ILE A 775 4.12 -1.55 18.72
C ILE A 775 4.68 -2.84 18.14
N HIS A 776 3.81 -3.80 17.81
CA HIS A 776 4.19 -5.11 17.28
C HIS A 776 4.94 -5.03 15.94
N ALA A 777 4.50 -4.16 15.05
CA ALA A 777 5.10 -3.96 13.73
C ALA A 777 5.88 -2.64 13.64
N ALA A 778 6.43 -2.15 14.76
CA ALA A 778 7.14 -0.88 14.82
C ALA A 778 8.28 -0.81 13.80
N ARG A 779 8.36 0.32 13.10
CA ARG A 779 9.41 0.66 12.14
C ARG A 779 9.93 2.06 12.42
N TRP A 780 11.18 2.34 12.10
CA TRP A 780 11.77 3.66 12.31
C TRP A 780 11.07 4.78 11.50
N TRP A 781 10.38 4.46 10.40
CA TRP A 781 9.62 5.44 9.60
C TRP A 781 8.18 5.66 10.09
N ASP A 782 7.68 4.88 11.03
CA ASP A 782 6.34 5.07 11.60
C ASP A 782 6.24 6.40 12.34
N ALA A 783 5.04 6.94 12.48
CA ALA A 783 4.80 8.16 13.23
C ALA A 783 5.34 8.07 14.66
N ALA A 784 5.20 6.91 15.32
CA ALA A 784 5.77 6.66 16.65
C ALA A 784 7.31 6.55 16.62
N GLY A 785 7.88 5.91 15.60
CA GLY A 785 9.33 5.81 15.39
C GLY A 785 9.96 7.18 15.13
N ARG A 786 9.31 7.99 14.29
CA ARG A 786 9.74 9.36 13.99
C ARG A 786 9.73 10.27 15.23
N ALA A 787 8.71 10.14 16.10
CA ALA A 787 8.65 10.90 17.35
C ALA A 787 9.80 10.51 18.29
N ARG A 788 10.13 9.22 18.40
CA ARG A 788 11.28 8.73 19.19
C ARG A 788 12.61 9.24 18.63
N SER A 789 12.80 9.17 17.33
CA SER A 789 14.03 9.66 16.68
C SER A 789 14.21 11.16 16.84
N ALA A 790 13.14 11.95 16.78
CA ALA A 790 13.19 13.38 17.04
C ALA A 790 13.59 13.70 18.50
N ALA A 791 13.07 12.94 19.48
CA ALA A 791 13.43 13.07 20.89
C ALA A 791 14.91 12.76 21.16
N ILE A 792 15.51 11.83 20.41
CA ILE A 792 16.94 11.50 20.50
C ILE A 792 17.83 12.62 19.90
N LEU A 793 17.33 13.32 18.88
CA LEU A 793 18.07 14.36 18.18
C LEU A 793 17.98 15.74 18.86
N SER A 794 17.04 15.94 19.78
CA SER A 794 16.81 17.23 20.47
C SER A 794 16.93 17.13 22.00
N PRO A 795 18.05 16.68 22.57
CA PRO A 795 18.19 16.67 24.02
C PRO A 795 18.41 18.10 24.62
N ILE A 796 18.74 19.08 23.80
CA ILE A 796 19.11 20.44 24.26
C ILE A 796 17.90 21.38 24.30
N GLU A 797 16.88 21.22 23.42
CA GLU A 797 15.71 22.09 23.44
C GLU A 797 14.67 21.77 24.51
N GLN A 798 14.65 20.55 25.05
CA GLN A 798 13.75 20.18 26.14
C GLN A 798 14.21 20.71 27.54
N ALA A 799 15.47 21.03 27.68
CA ALA A 799 15.99 21.62 28.91
C ALA A 799 15.71 23.14 29.04
N ALA A 800 15.28 23.78 27.95
CA ALA A 800 14.96 25.21 27.91
C ALA A 800 13.48 25.54 28.16
N ALA A 801 12.59 24.53 28.11
CA ALA A 801 11.19 24.67 28.51
C ALA A 801 11.04 24.29 29.99
N GLY A 802 11.42 25.20 30.86
CA GLY A 802 11.14 25.12 32.29
C GLY A 802 9.64 25.02 32.55
N PRO A 803 9.19 24.52 33.70
CA PRO A 803 7.80 24.40 34.06
C PRO A 803 7.24 25.81 34.26
N GLU A 804 6.54 26.34 33.28
CA GLU A 804 5.63 27.46 33.49
C GLU A 804 4.30 26.93 34.00
N GLY A 805 3.88 27.51 35.11
CA GLY A 805 2.88 27.21 36.11
C GLY A 805 1.43 27.02 35.67
#